data_565fc152059ac9a73cba57650e351011
#
_entry.id   565fc152059ac9a73cba57650e351011
#
_cell.length_a   1.000
_cell.length_b   1.000
_cell.length_c   1.000
_cell.angle_alpha   90.00
_cell.angle_beta   90.00
_cell.angle_gamma   90.00
#
_symmetry.space_group_name_H-M   'P 1'
#
loop_
_entity.id
_entity.type
_entity.pdbx_description
1 polymer ?
#
loop_
_entity_poly.entity_id
_entity_poly.type
_entity_poly.pdbx_seq_one_letter_code
_entity_poly.pdbx_strand_id
1 'polypeptide(L)'
;MSTTKTQQRVSFSTVKNRVPYPDLLEVQLKSFRDFFQMDTTAENRKNEGLYKVFQENFPITDTRNNFVLEFIDYYIDPPRYSIEECLERGLTYSVPLKAKLKLYCTDDEHEDFGVVVQDVYFGTIPYMTERGTFVINGAERVIVSQLHRSPGVFFGQSMHTNGTKLYSARIIPFKGSWIEFATDINNVMYAYIDRKKKLPVTTLLRAIGFEADQQILEIFDLADEVKVTKAALKKAVGRKLAARVLSTWVEDFVDEDTGEVVSIERNNVIVDRETVLQEEHIDQIIESGAKTILLHKENLSGIDFSIIYNTLQKDPCNSEKEAVVYIYRQLRASEPPDEATARDVIEKLFFSDKRYDLGDVGRYRINKKLDLDIDPAIRTLTREDIIAIIKYLIQLINSKAEVDDIDHLSNRRVRTVGEQLSNQFSVGFVRMARTIRERMNVRDNEVFTPVDLINAKTLSSVINSFFGTSQLSQFMDQINPLAEITHKRRLSALGPGGLSRDRAGFEVRDVHYTHYGRLCPIESPEGPNIGLISSLCVYAKISDMGFIETPYRTVTNGQVDLNNADIKYYSAEEEEGQVVAQSNVPIDDEGHFLQPDRIKAREGADFPVVTAQEVTLMDVAPNQIASIAASLIPFLEHDDANRALMGSNMMRQAVPLVTCESPIVGTGIEKDMISDSRSEERRVGKECRSRWSPYH
;
A
#
# COMPACT_ATOMS: atom_id res chain seq x y z
N MET A 1 23.75 34.02 -42.65
CA MET A 1 22.44 33.91 -42.00
C MET A 1 21.57 32.97 -42.82
N SER A 2 21.55 31.71 -42.47
CA SER A 2 20.65 30.74 -43.09
C SER A 2 19.31 30.89 -42.38
N THR A 3 18.36 31.53 -43.07
CA THR A 3 16.96 31.53 -42.68
C THR A 3 16.49 30.07 -42.77
N THR A 4 16.48 29.35 -41.65
CA THR A 4 15.78 28.08 -41.54
C THR A 4 14.32 28.36 -41.88
N LYS A 5 13.93 28.04 -43.13
CA LYS A 5 12.52 27.97 -43.51
C LYS A 5 11.88 26.98 -42.51
N THR A 6 11.01 27.48 -41.67
CA THR A 6 10.12 26.62 -40.86
C THR A 6 9.37 25.75 -41.86
N GLN A 7 9.78 24.50 -42.01
CA GLN A 7 9.08 23.56 -42.84
C GLN A 7 7.67 23.39 -42.26
N GLN A 8 6.67 23.77 -43.04
CA GLN A 8 5.28 23.65 -42.66
C GLN A 8 4.94 22.15 -42.65
N ARG A 9 4.71 21.58 -41.47
CA ARG A 9 4.32 20.17 -41.33
C ARG A 9 2.85 20.01 -41.71
N VAL A 10 2.56 18.98 -42.48
CA VAL A 10 1.21 18.57 -42.86
C VAL A 10 0.75 17.52 -41.82
N SER A 11 -0.40 17.74 -41.18
CA SER A 11 -1.01 16.78 -40.28
C SER A 11 -1.97 15.88 -41.02
N PHE A 12 -1.77 14.55 -40.86
CA PHE A 12 -2.67 13.52 -41.39
C PHE A 12 -3.56 12.92 -40.27
N SER A 13 -3.63 13.59 -39.10
CA SER A 13 -4.43 13.11 -38.00
C SER A 13 -5.92 13.06 -38.34
N THR A 14 -6.56 11.94 -38.06
CA THR A 14 -8.01 11.73 -38.20
C THR A 14 -8.76 11.98 -36.92
N VAL A 15 -8.06 12.07 -35.77
CA VAL A 15 -8.68 12.31 -34.45
C VAL A 15 -9.03 13.77 -34.32
N LYS A 16 -10.32 14.08 -34.23
CA LYS A 16 -10.85 15.40 -33.90
C LYS A 16 -10.79 15.59 -32.37
N ASN A 17 -10.65 16.85 -31.91
CA ASN A 17 -10.66 17.22 -30.49
C ASN A 17 -9.63 16.47 -29.63
N ARG A 18 -8.37 16.48 -30.08
CA ARG A 18 -7.26 15.88 -29.32
C ARG A 18 -7.17 16.49 -27.91
N VAL A 19 -7.11 15.63 -26.92
CA VAL A 19 -6.84 16.02 -25.54
C VAL A 19 -5.38 16.41 -25.39
N PRO A 20 -5.06 17.54 -24.74
CA PRO A 20 -3.67 17.90 -24.46
C PRO A 20 -3.01 16.86 -23.55
N TYR A 21 -1.71 16.64 -23.77
CA TYR A 21 -0.95 15.77 -22.88
C TYR A 21 -0.82 16.40 -21.49
N PRO A 22 -0.91 15.59 -20.42
CA PRO A 22 -0.55 16.04 -19.08
C PRO A 22 0.95 16.37 -19.02
N ASP A 23 1.37 17.18 -18.04
CA ASP A 23 2.80 17.40 -17.79
C ASP A 23 3.49 16.03 -17.53
N LEU A 24 4.42 15.69 -18.39
CA LEU A 24 5.07 14.38 -18.38
C LEU A 24 5.93 14.15 -17.12
N LEU A 25 6.36 15.23 -16.44
CA LEU A 25 7.13 15.17 -15.20
C LEU A 25 6.27 15.32 -13.94
N GLU A 26 4.95 15.48 -14.07
CA GLU A 26 4.03 15.68 -12.94
C GLU A 26 4.18 14.61 -11.86
N VAL A 27 4.41 13.37 -12.25
CA VAL A 27 4.59 12.23 -11.33
C VAL A 27 5.70 12.47 -10.31
N GLN A 28 6.83 13.04 -10.72
CA GLN A 28 7.96 13.36 -9.84
C GLN A 28 7.70 14.66 -9.06
N LEU A 29 7.32 15.72 -9.78
CA LEU A 29 7.19 17.07 -9.21
C LEU A 29 6.02 17.19 -8.24
N LYS A 30 4.84 16.64 -8.58
CA LYS A 30 3.66 16.68 -7.71
C LYS A 30 3.95 15.94 -6.41
N SER A 31 4.45 14.71 -6.49
CA SER A 31 4.74 13.89 -5.32
C SER A 31 5.72 14.55 -4.34
N PHE A 32 6.73 15.25 -4.87
CA PHE A 32 7.71 15.96 -4.05
C PHE A 32 7.12 17.23 -3.43
N ARG A 33 6.31 17.99 -4.17
CA ARG A 33 5.60 19.16 -3.64
C ARG A 33 4.63 18.78 -2.54
N ASP A 34 3.85 17.73 -2.75
CA ASP A 34 2.89 17.22 -1.75
C ASP A 34 3.61 16.72 -0.49
N PHE A 35 4.81 16.17 -0.63
CA PHE A 35 5.62 15.76 0.51
C PHE A 35 6.05 16.94 1.39
N PHE A 36 6.56 18.01 0.81
CA PHE A 36 7.06 19.16 1.57
C PHE A 36 5.99 20.20 1.92
N GLN A 37 4.93 20.32 1.13
CA GLN A 37 3.83 21.29 1.31
C GLN A 37 4.30 22.72 1.62
N MET A 38 5.32 23.22 0.90
CA MET A 38 5.92 24.54 1.18
C MET A 38 5.04 25.70 0.76
N ASP A 39 4.17 25.48 -0.23
CA ASP A 39 3.28 26.50 -0.78
C ASP A 39 2.05 26.76 0.11
N THR A 40 1.88 25.98 1.18
CA THR A 40 0.75 26.08 2.11
C THR A 40 1.20 26.62 3.47
N THR A 41 0.36 27.49 4.05
CA THR A 41 0.58 28.00 5.42
C THR A 41 0.41 26.88 6.43
N ALA A 42 1.04 27.01 7.61
CA ALA A 42 1.02 26.00 8.67
C ALA A 42 -0.40 25.51 9.04
N GLU A 43 -1.38 26.44 9.05
CA GLU A 43 -2.77 26.16 9.41
C GLU A 43 -3.52 25.34 8.35
N ASN A 44 -3.10 25.43 7.09
CA ASN A 44 -3.77 24.80 5.94
C ASN A 44 -3.06 23.54 5.44
N ARG A 45 -1.97 23.11 6.11
CA ARG A 45 -1.25 21.90 5.73
C ARG A 45 -2.10 20.66 5.96
N LYS A 46 -2.14 19.80 4.95
CA LYS A 46 -2.77 18.49 5.05
C LYS A 46 -1.91 17.57 5.91
N ASN A 47 -2.55 16.65 6.62
CA ASN A 47 -1.84 15.64 7.41
C ASN A 47 -1.24 14.54 6.51
N GLU A 48 -0.31 14.94 5.65
CA GLU A 48 0.37 14.10 4.67
C GLU A 48 1.87 14.45 4.63
N GLY A 49 2.67 13.58 4.02
CA GLY A 49 4.10 13.82 3.79
C GLY A 49 4.91 14.10 5.05
N LEU A 50 5.74 15.14 5.00
CA LEU A 50 6.64 15.50 6.10
C LEU A 50 5.89 15.97 7.36
N TYR A 51 4.78 16.70 7.19
CA TYR A 51 3.98 17.18 8.31
C TYR A 51 3.41 16.01 9.14
N LYS A 52 2.89 14.99 8.46
CA LYS A 52 2.42 13.75 9.10
C LYS A 52 3.53 13.05 9.88
N VAL A 53 4.73 12.96 9.31
CA VAL A 53 5.89 12.33 9.99
C VAL A 53 6.26 13.08 11.27
N PHE A 54 6.17 14.41 11.28
CA PHE A 54 6.34 15.19 12.51
C PHE A 54 5.24 14.88 13.53
N GLN A 55 3.98 14.91 13.13
CA GLN A 55 2.85 14.66 14.04
C GLN A 55 2.85 13.26 14.65
N GLU A 56 3.24 12.23 13.89
CA GLU A 56 3.32 10.84 14.39
C GLU A 56 4.42 10.64 15.44
N ASN A 57 5.50 11.43 15.38
CA ASN A 57 6.65 11.27 16.26
C ASN A 57 6.64 12.25 17.45
N PHE A 58 5.92 13.36 17.35
CA PHE A 58 5.75 14.33 18.42
C PHE A 58 4.31 14.29 18.96
N PRO A 59 4.06 14.61 20.23
CA PRO A 59 5.02 15.05 21.26
C PRO A 59 5.94 13.91 21.75
N ILE A 60 7.18 14.28 22.10
CA ILE A 60 8.13 13.35 22.71
C ILE A 60 8.16 13.66 24.22
N THR A 61 7.84 12.64 25.02
CA THR A 61 7.83 12.72 26.46
C THR A 61 8.95 11.88 27.06
N ASP A 62 9.43 12.30 28.21
CA ASP A 62 10.31 11.53 29.07
C ASP A 62 9.59 10.31 29.65
N THR A 63 10.37 9.34 30.21
CA THR A 63 9.84 8.13 30.88
C THR A 63 8.97 8.44 32.09
N ARG A 64 9.20 9.57 32.75
CA ARG A 64 8.42 10.09 33.91
C ARG A 64 7.29 11.01 33.50
N ASN A 65 7.17 11.37 32.20
CA ASN A 65 6.24 12.36 31.65
C ASN A 65 6.40 13.80 32.22
N ASN A 66 7.57 14.13 32.76
CA ASN A 66 7.84 15.47 33.33
C ASN A 66 8.11 16.48 32.22
N PHE A 67 8.93 16.13 31.23
CA PHE A 67 9.29 17.01 30.13
C PHE A 67 8.58 16.60 28.84
N VAL A 68 8.02 17.60 28.16
CA VAL A 68 7.30 17.41 26.89
C VAL A 68 7.90 18.32 25.82
N LEU A 69 8.31 17.69 24.71
CA LEU A 69 8.78 18.39 23.52
C LEU A 69 7.71 18.31 22.44
N GLU A 70 7.08 19.46 22.15
CA GLU A 70 6.02 19.59 21.13
C GLU A 70 6.57 20.18 19.85
N PHE A 71 5.99 19.75 18.73
CA PHE A 71 6.22 20.29 17.40
C PHE A 71 5.15 21.36 17.08
N ILE A 72 5.58 22.53 16.58
CA ILE A 72 4.69 23.62 16.16
C ILE A 72 4.61 23.67 14.64
N ASP A 73 5.73 23.88 13.96
CA ASP A 73 5.82 24.00 12.50
C ASP A 73 7.23 23.72 11.98
N TYR A 74 7.37 23.51 10.68
CA TYR A 74 8.66 23.39 10.02
C TYR A 74 8.76 24.36 8.83
N TYR A 75 9.97 24.74 8.50
CA TYR A 75 10.30 25.54 7.33
C TYR A 75 11.66 25.17 6.75
N ILE A 76 11.87 25.56 5.53
CA ILE A 76 13.08 25.29 4.76
C ILE A 76 13.70 26.61 4.38
N ASP A 77 14.99 26.76 4.67
CA ASP A 77 15.77 27.90 4.21
C ASP A 77 16.17 27.70 2.73
N PRO A 78 16.45 28.79 2.00
CA PRO A 78 16.91 28.68 0.63
C PRO A 78 18.25 27.89 0.54
N PRO A 79 18.50 27.22 -0.61
CA PRO A 79 19.72 26.45 -0.79
C PRO A 79 20.96 27.33 -0.73
N ARG A 80 22.03 26.80 -0.15
CA ARG A 80 23.29 27.54 0.00
C ARG A 80 24.05 27.72 -1.29
N TYR A 81 23.93 26.75 -2.20
CA TYR A 81 24.62 26.71 -3.49
C TYR A 81 23.61 26.56 -4.62
N SER A 82 23.90 27.11 -5.80
CA SER A 82 23.12 26.88 -6.99
C SER A 82 23.29 25.45 -7.52
N ILE A 83 22.39 25.02 -8.41
CA ILE A 83 22.49 23.69 -9.03
C ILE A 83 23.79 23.57 -9.83
N GLU A 84 24.14 24.61 -10.60
CA GLU A 84 25.35 24.66 -11.42
C GLU A 84 26.62 24.55 -10.56
N GLU A 85 26.68 25.31 -9.45
CA GLU A 85 27.79 25.20 -8.51
C GLU A 85 27.90 23.81 -7.87
N CYS A 86 26.78 23.16 -7.58
CA CYS A 86 26.79 21.79 -7.03
C CYS A 86 27.35 20.77 -8.03
N LEU A 87 26.99 20.91 -9.30
CA LEU A 87 27.50 20.04 -10.37
C LEU A 87 29.00 20.25 -10.61
N GLU A 88 29.46 21.49 -10.68
CA GLU A 88 30.86 21.81 -10.92
C GLU A 88 31.77 21.41 -9.76
N ARG A 89 31.34 21.65 -8.51
CA ARG A 89 32.16 21.41 -7.31
C ARG A 89 31.96 20.03 -6.70
N GLY A 90 31.11 19.18 -7.26
CA GLY A 90 30.82 17.86 -6.72
C GLY A 90 30.05 17.90 -5.39
N LEU A 91 29.19 18.91 -5.19
CA LEU A 91 28.38 19.09 -3.98
C LEU A 91 26.98 18.49 -4.14
N THR A 92 26.27 18.39 -3.02
CA THR A 92 24.86 17.99 -3.00
C THR A 92 23.98 19.23 -2.96
N TYR A 93 23.02 19.32 -3.90
CA TYR A 93 21.99 20.37 -3.89
C TYR A 93 21.00 20.06 -2.76
N SER A 94 21.09 20.81 -1.67
CA SER A 94 20.34 20.55 -0.45
C SER A 94 19.89 21.82 0.23
N VAL A 95 18.80 21.73 0.97
CA VAL A 95 18.20 22.82 1.73
C VAL A 95 18.24 22.51 3.23
N PRO A 96 18.47 23.53 4.09
CA PRO A 96 18.39 23.36 5.54
C PRO A 96 16.94 23.19 5.98
N LEU A 97 16.63 22.11 6.70
CA LEU A 97 15.34 21.91 7.38
C LEU A 97 15.44 22.43 8.81
N LYS A 98 14.53 23.30 9.18
CA LYS A 98 14.34 23.78 10.56
C LYS A 98 12.92 23.51 11.02
N ALA A 99 12.76 23.26 12.30
CA ALA A 99 11.44 23.13 12.91
C ALA A 99 11.37 23.97 14.19
N LYS A 100 10.20 24.55 14.41
CA LYS A 100 9.87 25.29 15.59
C LYS A 100 9.32 24.34 16.63
N LEU A 101 10.02 24.22 17.75
CA LEU A 101 9.69 23.31 18.83
C LEU A 101 9.42 24.07 20.10
N LYS A 102 8.54 23.50 20.94
CA LYS A 102 8.18 24.00 22.25
C LYS A 102 8.52 22.93 23.28
N LEU A 103 9.37 23.29 24.23
CA LEU A 103 9.74 22.46 25.36
C LEU A 103 9.15 23.05 26.64
N TYR A 104 8.47 22.23 27.41
CA TYR A 104 7.91 22.63 28.71
C TYR A 104 7.93 21.46 29.70
N CYS A 105 7.88 21.81 30.98
CA CYS A 105 7.75 20.85 32.08
C CYS A 105 6.29 20.82 32.56
N THR A 106 5.80 19.64 32.88
CA THR A 106 4.46 19.38 33.43
C THR A 106 4.49 19.12 34.95
N ASP A 107 5.67 19.09 35.53
CA ASP A 107 5.85 18.78 36.96
C ASP A 107 5.95 20.04 37.78
N ASP A 108 5.18 20.10 38.86
CA ASP A 108 5.16 21.26 39.81
C ASP A 108 6.48 21.36 40.60
N GLU A 109 7.30 20.30 40.67
CA GLU A 109 8.62 20.35 41.34
C GLU A 109 9.65 21.18 40.57
N HIS A 110 9.42 21.49 39.31
CA HIS A 110 10.30 22.24 38.42
C HIS A 110 9.67 23.55 37.94
N GLU A 111 9.02 24.32 38.85
CA GLU A 111 8.39 25.62 38.55
C GLU A 111 9.32 26.64 37.87
N ASP A 112 10.63 26.53 38.11
CA ASP A 112 11.66 27.39 37.50
C ASP A 112 11.92 27.11 36.02
N PHE A 113 11.40 25.99 35.45
CA PHE A 113 11.57 25.64 34.05
C PHE A 113 10.52 26.34 33.18
N GLY A 114 10.89 27.48 32.60
CA GLY A 114 10.04 28.24 31.71
C GLY A 114 9.77 27.53 30.39
N VAL A 115 8.66 27.86 29.74
CA VAL A 115 8.35 27.35 28.38
C VAL A 115 9.38 27.92 27.39
N VAL A 116 10.15 27.04 26.76
CA VAL A 116 11.16 27.41 25.74
C VAL A 116 10.63 27.10 24.34
N VAL A 117 10.46 28.12 23.54
CA VAL A 117 10.10 27.98 22.11
C VAL A 117 11.31 28.37 21.28
N GLN A 118 11.81 27.47 20.45
CA GLN A 118 13.03 27.69 19.68
C GLN A 118 12.97 27.03 18.31
N ASP A 119 13.65 27.67 17.34
CA ASP A 119 13.86 27.11 16.02
C ASP A 119 15.08 26.20 16.04
N VAL A 120 14.89 24.95 15.67
CA VAL A 120 15.95 23.92 15.75
C VAL A 120 16.26 23.40 14.35
N TYR A 121 17.55 23.26 14.08
CA TYR A 121 18.09 22.72 12.84
C TYR A 121 18.06 21.19 12.86
N PHE A 122 17.35 20.59 11.88
CA PHE A 122 17.20 19.15 11.73
C PHE A 122 18.18 18.52 10.74
N GLY A 123 18.87 19.32 9.96
CA GLY A 123 19.84 18.86 8.98
C GLY A 123 19.59 19.45 7.59
N THR A 124 20.50 19.14 6.68
CA THR A 124 20.35 19.45 5.25
C THR A 124 19.71 18.27 4.53
N ILE A 125 18.76 18.56 3.67
CA ILE A 125 17.99 17.57 2.91
C ILE A 125 18.20 17.82 1.43
N PRO A 126 18.55 16.79 0.61
CA PRO A 126 18.57 16.93 -0.84
C PRO A 126 17.24 17.44 -1.37
N TYR A 127 17.28 18.42 -2.23
CA TYR A 127 16.11 19.06 -2.79
C TYR A 127 15.98 18.76 -4.28
N MET A 128 14.75 18.56 -4.75
CA MET A 128 14.48 18.24 -6.14
C MET A 128 14.64 19.48 -7.01
N THR A 129 15.26 19.32 -8.17
CA THR A 129 15.36 20.36 -9.18
C THR A 129 14.04 20.49 -9.93
N GLU A 130 13.87 21.59 -10.68
CA GLU A 130 12.71 21.77 -11.56
C GLU A 130 12.56 20.70 -12.64
N ARG A 131 13.63 19.94 -12.90
CA ARG A 131 13.66 18.81 -13.83
C ARG A 131 13.21 17.49 -13.21
N GLY A 132 12.87 17.45 -11.90
CA GLY A 132 12.51 16.22 -11.20
C GLY A 132 13.71 15.33 -10.87
N THR A 133 14.91 15.88 -10.75
CA THR A 133 16.15 15.18 -10.41
C THR A 133 16.72 15.66 -9.07
N PHE A 134 17.62 14.88 -8.50
CA PHE A 134 18.41 15.26 -7.32
C PHE A 134 19.88 15.32 -7.69
N VAL A 135 20.59 16.34 -7.23
CA VAL A 135 22.04 16.44 -7.38
C VAL A 135 22.71 15.98 -6.10
N ILE A 136 23.35 14.82 -6.16
CA ILE A 136 24.01 14.19 -5.02
C ILE A 136 25.50 14.04 -5.36
N ASN A 137 26.37 14.70 -4.59
CA ASN A 137 27.82 14.70 -4.80
C ASN A 137 28.21 15.06 -6.25
N GLY A 138 27.51 16.02 -6.84
CA GLY A 138 27.76 16.47 -8.22
C GLY A 138 27.19 15.58 -9.31
N ALA A 139 26.48 14.50 -8.97
CA ALA A 139 25.82 13.61 -9.92
C ALA A 139 24.31 13.79 -9.88
N GLU A 140 23.66 13.93 -11.03
CA GLU A 140 22.21 13.94 -11.12
C GLU A 140 21.67 12.53 -10.94
N ARG A 141 20.73 12.37 -10.02
CA ARG A 141 20.07 11.11 -9.72
C ARG A 141 18.56 11.23 -9.83
N VAL A 142 17.91 10.14 -10.21
CA VAL A 142 16.47 10.01 -10.27
C VAL A 142 16.04 8.94 -9.28
N ILE A 143 15.03 9.24 -8.47
CA ILE A 143 14.37 8.22 -7.64
C ILE A 143 13.26 7.62 -8.47
N VAL A 144 13.42 6.35 -8.83
CA VAL A 144 12.45 5.59 -9.61
C VAL A 144 11.28 5.21 -8.71
N SER A 145 10.05 5.42 -9.20
CA SER A 145 8.84 5.01 -8.51
C SER A 145 8.75 3.48 -8.44
N GLN A 146 8.28 2.95 -7.33
CA GLN A 146 8.19 1.51 -7.09
C GLN A 146 6.76 1.02 -7.25
N LEU A 147 6.56 -0.03 -8.04
CA LEU A 147 5.30 -0.74 -8.16
C LEU A 147 5.32 -1.93 -7.19
N HIS A 148 4.48 -1.88 -6.17
CA HIS A 148 4.41 -2.92 -5.14
C HIS A 148 2.96 -3.34 -4.89
N ARG A 149 2.79 -4.46 -4.18
CA ARG A 149 1.45 -4.88 -3.76
C ARG A 149 0.89 -3.88 -2.77
N SER A 150 -0.35 -3.44 -3.00
CA SER A 150 -1.05 -2.51 -2.12
C SER A 150 -1.21 -3.10 -0.71
N PRO A 151 -1.19 -2.28 0.37
CA PRO A 151 -1.67 -2.73 1.67
C PRO A 151 -3.14 -3.13 1.59
N GLY A 152 -3.54 -4.07 2.45
CA GLY A 152 -4.91 -4.57 2.51
C GLY A 152 -4.96 -6.08 2.72
N VAL A 153 -6.08 -6.71 2.38
CA VAL A 153 -6.28 -8.15 2.43
C VAL A 153 -6.33 -8.73 1.03
N PHE A 154 -5.69 -9.88 0.84
CA PHE A 154 -5.64 -10.60 -0.44
C PHE A 154 -6.01 -12.06 -0.22
N PHE A 155 -6.96 -12.54 -1.00
CA PHE A 155 -7.40 -13.92 -1.00
C PHE A 155 -6.78 -14.66 -2.17
N GLY A 156 -6.08 -15.74 -1.89
CA GLY A 156 -5.40 -16.55 -2.88
C GLY A 156 -5.84 -18.00 -2.86
N GLN A 157 -5.60 -18.69 -3.97
CA GLN A 157 -5.83 -20.12 -4.12
C GLN A 157 -4.52 -20.79 -4.52
N SER A 158 -4.25 -21.95 -3.94
CA SER A 158 -3.14 -22.82 -4.35
C SER A 158 -3.65 -24.24 -4.56
N MET A 159 -3.01 -24.95 -5.50
CA MET A 159 -3.32 -26.37 -5.72
C MET A 159 -2.30 -27.22 -4.98
N HIS A 160 -2.79 -28.10 -4.12
CA HIS A 160 -1.94 -29.11 -3.50
C HIS A 160 -1.62 -30.25 -4.48
N THR A 161 -0.54 -30.98 -4.26
CA THR A 161 -0.13 -32.12 -5.11
C THR A 161 -1.21 -33.19 -5.28
N ASN A 162 -2.15 -33.28 -4.34
CA ASN A 162 -3.29 -34.20 -4.40
C ASN A 162 -4.48 -33.67 -5.21
N GLY A 163 -4.37 -32.49 -5.82
CA GLY A 163 -5.44 -31.87 -6.59
C GLY A 163 -6.48 -31.10 -5.74
N THR A 164 -6.33 -31.05 -4.42
CA THR A 164 -7.21 -30.26 -3.55
C THR A 164 -6.87 -28.76 -3.65
N LYS A 165 -7.89 -27.93 -3.72
CA LYS A 165 -7.75 -26.47 -3.69
C LYS A 165 -7.59 -26.02 -2.24
N LEU A 166 -6.51 -25.33 -1.97
CA LEU A 166 -6.25 -24.68 -0.69
C LEU A 166 -6.40 -23.19 -0.84
N TYR A 167 -7.07 -22.57 0.12
CA TYR A 167 -7.32 -21.13 0.12
C TYR A 167 -6.49 -20.45 1.20
N SER A 168 -6.07 -19.24 0.90
CA SER A 168 -5.33 -18.41 1.85
C SER A 168 -5.83 -16.96 1.81
N ALA A 169 -5.78 -16.29 2.95
CA ALA A 169 -6.00 -14.86 3.07
C ALA A 169 -4.76 -14.23 3.69
N ARG A 170 -4.19 -13.22 3.04
CA ARG A 170 -2.99 -12.54 3.51
C ARG A 170 -3.26 -11.08 3.77
N ILE A 171 -3.01 -10.62 4.98
CA ILE A 171 -3.09 -9.21 5.37
C ILE A 171 -1.70 -8.62 5.24
N ILE A 172 -1.58 -7.58 4.40
CA ILE A 172 -0.36 -6.82 4.17
C ILE A 172 -0.59 -5.42 4.72
N PRO A 173 0.04 -5.04 5.85
CA PRO A 173 -0.01 -3.68 6.36
C PRO A 173 0.94 -2.76 5.57
N PHE A 174 0.74 -1.46 5.69
CA PHE A 174 1.71 -0.46 5.25
C PHE A 174 2.99 -0.53 6.10
N LYS A 175 2.81 -0.70 7.42
CA LYS A 175 3.89 -0.89 8.40
C LYS A 175 3.42 -1.89 9.46
N GLY A 176 4.21 -2.92 9.72
CA GLY A 176 3.89 -3.92 10.73
C GLY A 176 4.10 -5.35 10.27
N SER A 177 3.66 -6.29 11.09
CA SER A 177 3.78 -7.73 10.84
C SER A 177 2.68 -8.24 9.90
N TRP A 178 3.04 -9.17 9.03
CA TRP A 178 2.09 -9.82 8.12
C TRP A 178 1.35 -10.93 8.84
N ILE A 179 0.06 -11.07 8.54
CA ILE A 179 -0.73 -12.24 8.93
C ILE A 179 -1.23 -12.96 7.68
N GLU A 180 -1.11 -14.25 7.68
CA GLU A 180 -1.66 -15.11 6.64
C GLU A 180 -2.51 -16.20 7.27
N PHE A 181 -3.75 -16.32 6.85
CA PHE A 181 -4.64 -17.42 7.17
C PHE A 181 -4.60 -18.40 6.02
N ALA A 182 -4.40 -19.66 6.28
CA ALA A 182 -4.36 -20.69 5.25
C ALA A 182 -5.09 -21.96 5.70
N THR A 183 -5.74 -22.60 4.73
CA THR A 183 -6.38 -23.90 4.92
C THR A 183 -5.39 -25.04 4.69
N ASP A 184 -5.54 -26.12 5.44
CA ASP A 184 -4.74 -27.33 5.28
C ASP A 184 -5.57 -28.45 4.63
N ILE A 185 -4.93 -29.49 4.13
CA ILE A 185 -5.56 -30.69 3.53
C ILE A 185 -6.59 -31.33 4.46
N ASN A 186 -6.35 -31.29 5.77
CA ASN A 186 -7.22 -31.84 6.79
C ASN A 186 -8.44 -30.93 7.11
N ASN A 187 -8.72 -29.96 6.27
CA ASN A 187 -9.77 -28.96 6.48
C ASN A 187 -9.63 -28.27 7.85
N VAL A 188 -8.43 -27.77 8.15
CA VAL A 188 -8.09 -27.01 9.36
C VAL A 188 -7.51 -25.67 8.93
N MET A 189 -7.90 -24.60 9.61
CA MET A 189 -7.41 -23.26 9.32
C MET A 189 -6.29 -22.86 10.28
N TYR A 190 -5.18 -22.42 9.72
CA TYR A 190 -4.00 -21.95 10.45
C TYR A 190 -3.71 -20.49 10.16
N ALA A 191 -3.20 -19.80 11.18
CA ALA A 191 -2.64 -18.46 11.06
C ALA A 191 -1.10 -18.51 11.07
N TYR A 192 -0.47 -17.72 10.21
CA TYR A 192 0.98 -17.54 10.15
C TYR A 192 1.29 -16.06 10.40
N ILE A 193 2.09 -15.79 11.43
CA ILE A 193 2.57 -14.44 11.73
C ILE A 193 4.01 -14.33 11.21
N ASP A 194 4.27 -13.37 10.32
CA ASP A 194 5.59 -13.16 9.68
C ASP A 194 6.20 -14.44 9.09
N ARG A 195 5.37 -15.33 8.52
CA ARG A 195 5.77 -16.61 7.94
C ARG A 195 6.49 -17.56 8.93
N LYS A 196 6.27 -17.37 10.22
CA LYS A 196 6.78 -18.26 11.26
C LYS A 196 5.91 -19.52 11.40
N LYS A 197 6.05 -20.22 12.52
CA LYS A 197 5.29 -21.45 12.77
C LYS A 197 3.78 -21.24 12.69
N LYS A 198 3.09 -22.26 12.22
CA LYS A 198 1.63 -22.28 12.10
C LYS A 198 0.95 -22.34 13.46
N LEU A 199 -0.11 -21.56 13.62
CA LEU A 199 -0.98 -21.49 14.78
C LEU A 199 -2.41 -21.83 14.35
N PRO A 200 -3.21 -22.58 15.09
CA PRO A 200 -4.65 -22.68 14.83
C PRO A 200 -5.30 -21.30 14.89
N VAL A 201 -6.23 -21.00 13.98
CA VAL A 201 -6.92 -19.70 13.95
C VAL A 201 -7.70 -19.46 15.25
N THR A 202 -8.27 -20.51 15.84
CA THR A 202 -8.99 -20.45 17.11
C THR A 202 -8.10 -20.00 18.27
N THR A 203 -6.84 -20.44 18.32
CA THR A 203 -5.87 -19.94 19.29
C THR A 203 -5.63 -18.43 19.16
N LEU A 204 -5.56 -17.93 17.92
CA LEU A 204 -5.44 -16.48 17.70
C LEU A 204 -6.71 -15.73 18.14
N LEU A 205 -7.90 -16.26 17.84
CA LEU A 205 -9.17 -15.67 18.27
C LEU A 205 -9.28 -15.61 19.80
N ARG A 206 -8.84 -16.66 20.52
CA ARG A 206 -8.79 -16.64 22.00
C ARG A 206 -7.86 -15.55 22.51
N ALA A 207 -6.67 -15.43 21.94
CA ALA A 207 -5.69 -14.42 22.36
C ALA A 207 -6.15 -12.96 22.09
N ILE A 208 -7.11 -12.76 21.17
CA ILE A 208 -7.69 -11.45 20.86
C ILE A 208 -8.85 -11.09 21.81
N GLY A 209 -9.33 -12.07 22.62
CA GLY A 209 -10.35 -11.85 23.64
C GLY A 209 -11.65 -12.65 23.45
N PHE A 210 -11.66 -13.69 22.61
CA PHE A 210 -12.76 -14.66 22.52
C PHE A 210 -12.39 -15.93 23.28
N GLU A 211 -12.52 -15.88 24.59
CA GLU A 211 -11.98 -16.88 25.52
C GLU A 211 -12.61 -18.27 25.35
N ALA A 212 -13.94 -18.32 25.31
CA ALA A 212 -14.68 -19.56 25.30
C ALA A 212 -14.98 -20.09 23.89
N ASP A 213 -15.05 -21.41 23.73
CA ASP A 213 -15.54 -22.07 22.50
C ASP A 213 -16.92 -21.53 22.08
N GLN A 214 -17.76 -21.23 23.07
CA GLN A 214 -19.08 -20.67 22.88
C GLN A 214 -19.05 -19.36 22.12
N GLN A 215 -18.20 -18.42 22.53
CA GLN A 215 -18.07 -17.11 21.88
C GLN A 215 -17.61 -17.25 20.43
N ILE A 216 -16.66 -18.16 20.16
CA ILE A 216 -16.19 -18.44 18.80
C ILE A 216 -17.31 -18.98 17.92
N LEU A 217 -18.13 -19.90 18.44
CA LEU A 217 -19.25 -20.49 17.71
C LEU A 217 -20.38 -19.48 17.47
N GLU A 218 -20.65 -18.60 18.43
CA GLU A 218 -21.64 -17.53 18.30
C GLU A 218 -21.27 -16.52 17.20
N ILE A 219 -19.98 -16.11 17.12
CA ILE A 219 -19.49 -15.19 16.09
C ILE A 219 -19.76 -15.70 14.68
N PHE A 220 -19.63 -17.00 14.47
CA PHE A 220 -19.88 -17.62 13.16
C PHE A 220 -21.33 -18.12 13.00
N ASP A 221 -22.20 -17.89 14.00
CA ASP A 221 -23.61 -18.34 14.02
C ASP A 221 -23.76 -19.84 13.74
N LEU A 222 -22.91 -20.67 14.38
CA LEU A 222 -22.78 -22.09 14.13
C LEU A 222 -23.55 -22.98 15.10
N ALA A 223 -23.98 -22.44 16.21
CA ALA A 223 -24.56 -23.21 17.30
C ALA A 223 -25.92 -22.65 17.71
N ASP A 224 -26.84 -23.57 18.04
CA ASP A 224 -28.10 -23.25 18.71
C ASP A 224 -27.88 -23.34 20.21
N GLU A 225 -28.24 -22.27 20.93
CA GLU A 225 -28.21 -22.25 22.38
C GLU A 225 -29.48 -22.93 22.94
N VAL A 226 -29.29 -24.01 23.66
CA VAL A 226 -30.36 -24.77 24.28
C VAL A 226 -30.23 -24.70 25.81
N LYS A 227 -31.28 -24.23 26.47
CA LYS A 227 -31.31 -24.16 27.94
C LYS A 227 -31.32 -25.58 28.53
N VAL A 228 -30.52 -25.80 29.58
CA VAL A 228 -30.39 -27.08 30.26
C VAL A 228 -31.65 -27.35 31.09
N THR A 229 -32.66 -27.94 30.41
CA THR A 229 -33.88 -28.47 31.04
C THR A 229 -34.11 -29.88 30.53
N LYS A 230 -34.60 -30.79 31.40
CA LYS A 230 -34.85 -32.18 31.03
C LYS A 230 -35.68 -32.35 29.76
N ALA A 231 -36.65 -31.45 29.55
CA ALA A 231 -37.54 -31.49 28.36
C ALA A 231 -36.83 -31.01 27.08
N ALA A 232 -35.98 -30.00 27.17
CA ALA A 232 -35.20 -29.48 26.03
C ALA A 232 -34.08 -30.44 25.65
N LEU A 233 -33.39 -31.03 26.62
CA LEU A 233 -32.33 -32.00 26.37
C LEU A 233 -32.84 -33.29 25.72
N LYS A 234 -34.02 -33.80 26.14
CA LYS A 234 -34.66 -34.94 25.48
C LYS A 234 -35.02 -34.68 24.02
N LYS A 235 -35.42 -33.46 23.66
CA LYS A 235 -35.67 -33.09 22.26
C LYS A 235 -34.37 -32.95 21.43
N ALA A 236 -33.24 -32.71 22.10
CA ALA A 236 -31.94 -32.51 21.50
C ALA A 236 -31.11 -33.83 21.42
N VAL A 237 -31.61 -34.94 21.91
CA VAL A 237 -30.96 -36.27 21.80
C VAL A 237 -30.75 -36.59 20.30
N GLY A 238 -29.54 -37.06 19.96
CA GLY A 238 -29.12 -37.33 18.60
C GLY A 238 -28.40 -36.20 17.88
N ARG A 239 -28.44 -34.95 18.41
CA ARG A 239 -27.65 -33.84 17.90
C ARG A 239 -26.24 -33.83 18.48
N LYS A 240 -25.29 -33.34 17.75
CA LYS A 240 -23.91 -33.20 18.21
C LYS A 240 -23.71 -31.94 19.04
N LEU A 241 -22.90 -32.05 20.08
CA LEU A 241 -22.45 -30.92 20.89
C LEU A 241 -21.46 -30.07 20.11
N ALA A 242 -21.70 -28.77 20.04
CA ALA A 242 -20.83 -27.81 19.35
C ALA A 242 -19.68 -27.32 20.26
N ALA A 243 -19.90 -27.25 21.57
CA ALA A 243 -18.88 -26.89 22.56
C ALA A 243 -18.81 -27.88 23.70
N ARG A 244 -17.70 -27.90 24.43
CA ARG A 244 -17.51 -28.70 25.62
C ARG A 244 -18.46 -28.26 26.72
N VAL A 245 -19.00 -29.23 27.45
CA VAL A 245 -19.75 -28.94 28.68
C VAL A 245 -18.77 -29.03 29.84
N LEU A 246 -18.57 -27.89 30.51
CA LEU A 246 -17.64 -27.78 31.63
C LEU A 246 -18.40 -27.66 32.94
N SER A 247 -17.90 -28.29 33.98
CA SER A 247 -18.25 -28.00 35.39
C SER A 247 -17.17 -27.12 35.97
N THR A 248 -17.54 -25.91 36.34
CA THR A 248 -16.62 -24.94 36.94
C THR A 248 -16.84 -24.89 38.44
N TRP A 249 -15.78 -25.07 39.22
CA TRP A 249 -15.80 -24.82 40.68
C TRP A 249 -14.60 -23.98 41.06
N VAL A 250 -14.74 -23.24 42.11
CA VAL A 250 -13.69 -22.41 42.69
C VAL A 250 -13.06 -23.21 43.84
N GLU A 251 -11.75 -23.40 43.76
CA GLU A 251 -10.96 -24.03 44.83
C GLU A 251 -10.08 -22.95 45.48
N ASP A 252 -10.32 -22.67 46.74
CA ASP A 252 -9.57 -21.67 47.48
C ASP A 252 -8.30 -22.30 48.05
N PHE A 253 -7.15 -21.83 47.60
CA PHE A 253 -5.86 -22.18 48.15
C PHE A 253 -5.35 -21.06 49.06
N VAL A 254 -4.93 -21.40 50.25
CA VAL A 254 -4.20 -20.50 51.12
C VAL A 254 -2.73 -20.65 50.80
N ASP A 255 -2.12 -19.59 50.30
CA ASP A 255 -0.67 -19.58 50.08
C ASP A 255 0.03 -19.63 51.46
N GLU A 256 0.83 -20.67 51.70
CA GLU A 256 1.50 -20.87 52.97
C GLU A 256 2.58 -19.81 53.28
N ASP A 257 3.11 -19.11 52.24
CA ASP A 257 4.14 -18.08 52.40
C ASP A 257 3.59 -16.68 52.61
N THR A 258 2.45 -16.33 51.99
CA THR A 258 1.86 -14.99 52.07
C THR A 258 0.61 -14.89 52.92
N GLY A 259 -0.07 -16.03 53.19
CA GLY A 259 -1.34 -16.06 53.92
C GLY A 259 -2.55 -15.51 53.15
N GLU A 260 -2.39 -15.19 51.84
CA GLU A 260 -3.47 -14.76 50.98
C GLU A 260 -4.26 -15.96 50.45
N VAL A 261 -5.58 -15.81 50.40
CA VAL A 261 -6.47 -16.79 49.78
C VAL A 261 -6.53 -16.53 48.28
N VAL A 262 -5.92 -17.43 47.50
CA VAL A 262 -5.98 -17.38 46.03
C VAL A 262 -7.09 -18.34 45.59
N SER A 263 -8.17 -17.80 45.04
CA SER A 263 -9.28 -18.57 44.48
C SER A 263 -8.94 -18.95 43.03
N ILE A 264 -8.76 -20.26 42.79
CA ILE A 264 -8.46 -20.78 41.44
C ILE A 264 -9.72 -21.43 40.89
N GLU A 265 -10.19 -20.94 39.76
CA GLU A 265 -11.26 -21.59 39.01
C GLU A 265 -10.74 -22.82 38.28
N ARG A 266 -11.31 -23.98 38.60
CA ARG A 266 -11.02 -25.22 37.91
C ARG A 266 -12.18 -25.66 37.03
N ASN A 267 -11.87 -26.08 35.83
CA ASN A 267 -12.82 -26.52 34.82
C ASN A 267 -12.63 -28.02 34.54
N ASN A 268 -13.63 -28.85 34.86
CA ASN A 268 -13.65 -30.25 34.42
C ASN A 268 -14.54 -30.43 33.21
N VAL A 269 -14.00 -31.09 32.17
CA VAL A 269 -14.78 -31.44 30.98
C VAL A 269 -15.65 -32.64 31.28
N ILE A 270 -16.97 -32.49 31.25
CA ILE A 270 -17.94 -33.56 31.50
C ILE A 270 -18.29 -34.28 30.21
N VAL A 271 -18.59 -33.52 29.17
CA VAL A 271 -18.87 -34.07 27.83
C VAL A 271 -18.03 -33.26 26.83
N ASP A 272 -17.28 -33.97 26.01
CA ASP A 272 -16.41 -33.32 25.00
C ASP A 272 -17.24 -32.87 23.79
N ARG A 273 -16.72 -31.90 23.07
CA ARG A 273 -17.27 -31.38 21.80
C ARG A 273 -17.35 -32.53 20.78
N GLU A 274 -18.23 -32.39 19.78
CA GLU A 274 -18.49 -33.36 18.72
C GLU A 274 -19.11 -34.66 19.20
N THR A 275 -19.42 -34.82 20.50
CA THR A 275 -20.10 -35.98 21.03
C THR A 275 -21.59 -35.90 20.73
N VAL A 276 -22.17 -37.00 20.22
CA VAL A 276 -23.61 -37.09 20.01
C VAL A 276 -24.30 -37.17 21.36
N LEU A 277 -25.26 -36.31 21.61
CA LEU A 277 -26.00 -36.27 22.86
C LEU A 277 -26.83 -37.55 23.01
N GLN A 278 -26.54 -38.35 24.04
CA GLN A 278 -27.26 -39.57 24.42
C GLN A 278 -28.03 -39.31 25.70
N GLU A 279 -28.98 -40.19 26.00
CA GLU A 279 -29.79 -40.09 27.23
C GLU A 279 -28.93 -40.14 28.50
N GLU A 280 -27.81 -40.87 28.48
CA GLU A 280 -26.88 -41.00 29.59
C GLU A 280 -26.16 -39.71 29.96
N HIS A 281 -25.91 -38.85 28.96
CA HIS A 281 -25.25 -37.56 29.15
C HIS A 281 -26.17 -36.51 29.76
N ILE A 282 -27.50 -36.70 29.70
CA ILE A 282 -28.47 -35.71 30.18
C ILE A 282 -28.33 -35.49 31.70
N ASP A 283 -28.25 -36.56 32.45
CA ASP A 283 -28.16 -36.47 33.91
C ASP A 283 -26.79 -35.87 34.33
N GLN A 284 -25.69 -36.20 33.63
CA GLN A 284 -24.37 -35.63 33.86
C GLN A 284 -24.33 -34.11 33.56
N ILE A 285 -25.00 -33.66 32.47
CA ILE A 285 -25.09 -32.26 32.11
C ILE A 285 -25.91 -31.46 33.12
N ILE A 286 -26.97 -32.05 33.67
CA ILE A 286 -27.79 -31.40 34.70
C ILE A 286 -27.01 -31.26 36.01
N GLU A 287 -26.23 -32.27 36.39
CA GLU A 287 -25.39 -32.24 37.57
C GLU A 287 -24.22 -31.24 37.47
N SER A 288 -23.78 -30.92 36.22
CA SER A 288 -22.69 -29.95 36.01
C SER A 288 -23.03 -28.52 36.40
N GLY A 289 -24.31 -28.17 36.54
CA GLY A 289 -24.76 -26.83 36.82
C GLY A 289 -24.71 -25.89 35.62
N ALA A 290 -24.41 -26.35 34.41
CA ALA A 290 -24.42 -25.57 33.21
C ALA A 290 -25.83 -25.02 32.92
N LYS A 291 -25.95 -23.75 32.59
CA LYS A 291 -27.25 -23.12 32.31
C LYS A 291 -27.73 -23.34 30.87
N THR A 292 -26.81 -23.42 29.95
CA THR A 292 -27.04 -23.58 28.52
C THR A 292 -26.01 -24.52 27.89
N ILE A 293 -26.38 -25.20 26.85
CA ILE A 293 -25.50 -25.99 25.99
C ILE A 293 -25.61 -25.58 24.56
N LEU A 294 -24.55 -25.73 23.79
CA LEU A 294 -24.50 -25.39 22.36
C LEU A 294 -24.56 -26.65 21.53
N LEU A 295 -25.49 -26.69 20.62
CA LEU A 295 -25.68 -27.80 19.68
C LEU A 295 -25.43 -27.29 18.25
N HIS A 296 -24.87 -28.13 17.39
CA HIS A 296 -24.71 -27.81 15.99
C HIS A 296 -26.06 -27.45 15.34
N LYS A 297 -26.11 -26.34 14.56
CA LYS A 297 -27.27 -25.99 13.72
C LYS A 297 -27.49 -27.06 12.66
N GLU A 298 -28.72 -27.55 12.52
CA GLU A 298 -29.09 -28.58 11.53
C GLU A 298 -29.26 -28.03 10.11
N ASN A 299 -29.56 -26.74 9.96
CA ASN A 299 -29.85 -26.08 8.67
C ASN A 299 -28.98 -24.85 8.44
N LEU A 300 -27.69 -25.06 8.23
CA LEU A 300 -26.85 -24.01 7.69
C LEU A 300 -27.11 -23.89 6.18
N SER A 301 -27.60 -22.74 5.74
CA SER A 301 -27.98 -22.42 4.35
C SER A 301 -26.84 -22.65 3.34
N GLY A 302 -26.47 -23.92 3.10
CA GLY A 302 -25.50 -24.33 2.08
C GLY A 302 -24.06 -23.85 2.27
N ILE A 303 -23.65 -23.48 3.49
CA ILE A 303 -22.27 -23.14 3.84
C ILE A 303 -21.74 -24.23 4.77
N ASP A 304 -20.60 -24.83 4.39
CA ASP A 304 -19.91 -25.82 5.22
C ASP A 304 -18.93 -25.12 6.16
N PHE A 305 -19.22 -25.15 7.46
CA PHE A 305 -18.36 -24.60 8.51
C PHE A 305 -17.53 -25.66 9.23
N SER A 306 -17.45 -26.88 8.71
CA SER A 306 -16.70 -27.98 9.31
C SER A 306 -15.23 -27.60 9.63
N ILE A 307 -14.68 -26.65 8.86
CA ILE A 307 -13.32 -26.16 9.08
C ILE A 307 -13.10 -25.52 10.45
N ILE A 308 -14.11 -24.80 10.98
CA ILE A 308 -14.01 -24.19 12.32
C ILE A 308 -14.04 -25.27 13.39
N TYR A 309 -14.91 -26.28 13.26
CA TYR A 309 -14.96 -27.39 14.19
C TYR A 309 -13.67 -28.22 14.21
N ASN A 310 -13.15 -28.52 13.02
CA ASN A 310 -11.88 -29.23 12.88
C ASN A 310 -10.71 -28.43 13.47
N THR A 311 -10.75 -27.12 13.35
CA THR A 311 -9.73 -26.23 13.92
C THR A 311 -9.83 -26.20 15.44
N LEU A 312 -11.05 -26.14 16.00
CA LEU A 312 -11.27 -26.23 17.46
C LEU A 312 -10.80 -27.52 18.03
N GLN A 313 -10.97 -28.68 17.35
CA GLN A 313 -10.47 -29.98 17.81
C GLN A 313 -8.93 -30.03 17.88
N LYS A 314 -8.24 -29.29 17.00
CA LYS A 314 -6.77 -29.22 16.97
C LYS A 314 -6.18 -28.11 17.82
N ASP A 315 -7.02 -27.29 18.45
CA ASP A 315 -6.58 -26.20 19.30
C ASP A 315 -6.00 -26.76 20.62
N PRO A 316 -4.72 -26.48 20.92
CA PRO A 316 -4.08 -26.94 22.15
C PRO A 316 -4.49 -26.14 23.39
N CYS A 317 -5.17 -24.98 23.21
CA CYS A 317 -5.48 -24.04 24.28
C CYS A 317 -6.97 -24.03 24.59
N ASN A 318 -7.31 -23.91 25.88
CA ASN A 318 -8.69 -23.88 26.37
C ASN A 318 -9.07 -22.52 26.96
N SER A 319 -8.10 -21.65 27.25
CA SER A 319 -8.30 -20.33 27.83
C SER A 319 -7.51 -19.26 27.10
N GLU A 320 -7.90 -17.98 27.27
CA GLU A 320 -7.17 -16.83 26.75
C GLU A 320 -5.71 -16.82 27.21
N LYS A 321 -5.49 -17.11 28.52
CA LYS A 321 -4.15 -17.14 29.13
C LYS A 321 -3.22 -18.11 28.44
N GLU A 322 -3.68 -19.36 28.27
CA GLU A 322 -2.91 -20.40 27.57
C GLU A 322 -2.62 -20.00 26.11
N ALA A 323 -3.59 -19.42 25.42
CA ALA A 323 -3.44 -18.98 24.04
C ALA A 323 -2.38 -17.88 23.90
N VAL A 324 -2.40 -16.87 24.78
CA VAL A 324 -1.43 -15.77 24.80
C VAL A 324 -0.01 -16.27 25.06
N VAL A 325 0.16 -17.16 26.05
CA VAL A 325 1.47 -17.79 26.36
C VAL A 325 1.94 -18.67 25.20
N TYR A 326 1.04 -19.44 24.60
CA TYR A 326 1.36 -20.29 23.45
C TYR A 326 1.85 -19.47 22.25
N ILE A 327 1.17 -18.39 21.90
CA ILE A 327 1.58 -17.49 20.81
C ILE A 327 2.92 -16.84 21.11
N TYR A 328 3.12 -16.35 22.34
CA TYR A 328 4.40 -15.76 22.75
C TYR A 328 5.57 -16.76 22.58
N ARG A 329 5.39 -18.00 23.05
CA ARG A 329 6.38 -19.09 22.91
C ARG A 329 6.70 -19.38 21.44
N GLN A 330 5.70 -19.36 20.56
CA GLN A 330 5.91 -19.56 19.12
C GLN A 330 6.66 -18.39 18.47
N LEU A 331 6.41 -17.15 18.90
CA LEU A 331 7.05 -15.97 18.34
C LEU A 331 8.47 -15.74 18.83
N ARG A 332 8.72 -15.95 20.14
CA ARG A 332 9.98 -15.64 20.80
C ARG A 332 10.87 -16.84 21.09
N ALA A 333 10.34 -18.07 20.97
CA ALA A 333 11.01 -19.33 21.34
C ALA A 333 11.48 -19.36 22.82
N SER A 334 10.87 -18.57 23.68
CA SER A 334 11.12 -18.48 25.12
C SER A 334 9.79 -18.39 25.87
N GLU A 335 9.78 -18.72 27.14
CA GLU A 335 8.61 -18.51 27.98
C GLU A 335 8.47 -17.03 28.35
N PRO A 336 7.24 -16.50 28.47
CA PRO A 336 7.04 -15.15 28.94
C PRO A 336 7.38 -15.04 30.43
N PRO A 337 7.93 -13.91 30.89
CA PRO A 337 8.17 -13.67 32.32
C PRO A 337 6.87 -13.59 33.11
N ASP A 338 5.82 -13.01 32.49
CA ASP A 338 4.47 -12.91 33.02
C ASP A 338 3.42 -12.84 31.88
N GLU A 339 2.16 -13.04 32.24
CA GLU A 339 1.05 -13.02 31.30
C GLU A 339 0.84 -11.62 30.69
N ALA A 340 1.02 -10.56 31.48
CA ALA A 340 0.85 -9.18 31.03
C ALA A 340 1.84 -8.81 29.91
N THR A 341 3.09 -9.25 30.04
CA THR A 341 4.11 -9.06 29.00
C THR A 341 3.77 -9.80 27.72
N ALA A 342 3.21 -11.02 27.82
CA ALA A 342 2.80 -11.79 26.65
C ALA A 342 1.63 -11.12 25.92
N ARG A 343 0.63 -10.64 26.64
CA ARG A 343 -0.51 -9.88 26.10
C ARG A 343 -0.07 -8.59 25.44
N ASP A 344 0.79 -7.83 26.09
CA ASP A 344 1.36 -6.58 25.56
C ASP A 344 2.12 -6.79 24.23
N VAL A 345 2.80 -7.92 24.07
CA VAL A 345 3.47 -8.25 22.79
C VAL A 345 2.46 -8.48 21.68
N ILE A 346 1.35 -9.18 21.92
CA ILE A 346 0.32 -9.43 20.90
C ILE A 346 -0.40 -8.12 20.56
N GLU A 347 -0.75 -7.33 21.57
CA GLU A 347 -1.40 -6.04 21.39
C GLU A 347 -0.53 -5.08 20.57
N LYS A 348 0.75 -5.02 20.86
CA LYS A 348 1.73 -4.21 20.10
C LYS A 348 1.95 -4.69 18.68
N LEU A 349 1.69 -5.98 18.37
CA LEU A 349 1.88 -6.49 17.01
C LEU A 349 0.79 -6.04 16.04
N PHE A 350 -0.48 -5.91 16.49
CA PHE A 350 -1.62 -5.73 15.60
C PHE A 350 -2.51 -4.54 15.93
N PHE A 351 -2.56 -4.12 17.20
CA PHE A 351 -3.53 -3.14 17.68
C PHE A 351 -2.89 -1.81 18.13
N SER A 352 -1.57 -1.69 18.10
CA SER A 352 -0.86 -0.47 18.49
C SER A 352 -0.51 0.40 17.30
N ASP A 353 -1.00 1.63 17.25
CA ASP A 353 -0.72 2.63 16.19
C ASP A 353 0.78 2.89 15.98
N LYS A 354 1.60 2.74 17.03
CA LYS A 354 3.05 2.96 16.92
C LYS A 354 3.77 1.89 16.11
N ARG A 355 3.24 0.66 16.06
CA ARG A 355 3.91 -0.49 15.44
C ARG A 355 3.18 -1.07 14.25
N TYR A 356 1.89 -0.90 14.17
CA TYR A 356 1.05 -1.44 13.12
C TYR A 356 0.24 -0.32 12.45
N ASP A 357 0.33 -0.21 11.16
CA ASP A 357 -0.42 0.76 10.36
C ASP A 357 -0.83 0.12 9.04
N LEU A 358 -2.12 0.08 8.77
CA LEU A 358 -2.67 -0.33 7.48
C LEU A 358 -2.53 0.76 6.42
N GLY A 359 -2.35 2.00 6.85
CA GLY A 359 -2.45 3.17 5.99
C GLY A 359 -3.90 3.45 5.54
N ASP A 360 -4.12 4.61 4.97
CA ASP A 360 -5.44 5.01 4.48
C ASP A 360 -5.93 4.07 3.38
N VAL A 361 -5.02 3.68 2.48
CA VAL A 361 -5.28 2.75 1.38
C VAL A 361 -5.66 1.36 1.87
N GLY A 362 -4.92 0.83 2.85
CA GLY A 362 -5.19 -0.50 3.41
C GLY A 362 -6.55 -0.56 4.10
N ARG A 363 -6.89 0.45 4.89
CA ARG A 363 -8.20 0.54 5.56
C ARG A 363 -9.34 0.66 4.55
N TYR A 364 -9.22 1.55 3.57
CA TYR A 364 -10.20 1.70 2.49
C TYR A 364 -10.47 0.37 1.77
N ARG A 365 -9.41 -0.36 1.41
CA ARG A 365 -9.53 -1.62 0.69
C ARG A 365 -10.15 -2.75 1.51
N ILE A 366 -9.78 -2.86 2.79
CA ILE A 366 -10.37 -3.85 3.70
C ILE A 366 -11.86 -3.57 3.87
N ASN A 367 -12.24 -2.34 4.15
CA ASN A 367 -13.64 -1.95 4.30
C ASN A 367 -14.44 -2.27 3.04
N LYS A 368 -13.94 -1.89 1.86
CA LYS A 368 -14.61 -2.12 0.58
C LYS A 368 -14.73 -3.60 0.22
N LYS A 369 -13.65 -4.40 0.43
CA LYS A 369 -13.64 -5.82 0.06
C LYS A 369 -14.53 -6.67 0.96
N LEU A 370 -14.57 -6.35 2.24
CA LEU A 370 -15.29 -7.10 3.26
C LEU A 370 -16.65 -6.49 3.65
N ASP A 371 -17.02 -5.40 2.97
CA ASP A 371 -18.26 -4.65 3.21
C ASP A 371 -18.41 -4.24 4.69
N LEU A 372 -17.31 -3.66 5.23
CA LEU A 372 -17.22 -3.18 6.61
C LEU A 372 -17.38 -1.66 6.67
N ASP A 373 -18.10 -1.19 7.69
CA ASP A 373 -18.29 0.25 7.95
C ASP A 373 -17.44 0.71 9.16
N ILE A 374 -16.12 0.46 9.09
CA ILE A 374 -15.18 0.90 10.13
C ILE A 374 -14.65 2.28 9.76
N ASP A 375 -14.52 3.16 10.78
CA ASP A 375 -14.01 4.52 10.60
C ASP A 375 -12.64 4.52 9.88
N PRO A 376 -12.49 5.25 8.77
CA PRO A 376 -11.23 5.40 8.05
C PRO A 376 -10.07 5.92 8.92
N ALA A 377 -10.36 6.61 10.01
CA ALA A 377 -9.35 7.08 10.96
C ALA A 377 -8.65 5.94 11.72
N ILE A 378 -9.30 4.78 11.86
CA ILE A 378 -8.73 3.61 12.52
C ILE A 378 -7.80 2.89 11.55
N ARG A 379 -6.50 3.06 11.73
CA ARG A 379 -5.46 2.48 10.87
C ARG A 379 -4.89 1.17 11.38
N THR A 380 -5.22 0.78 12.61
CA THR A 380 -4.83 -0.51 13.17
C THR A 380 -5.80 -1.61 12.74
N LEU A 381 -5.35 -2.85 12.84
CA LEU A 381 -6.23 -4.00 12.65
C LEU A 381 -7.27 -4.04 13.78
N THR A 382 -8.52 -4.39 13.46
CA THR A 382 -9.59 -4.57 14.44
C THR A 382 -9.98 -6.03 14.59
N ARG A 383 -10.68 -6.37 15.66
CA ARG A 383 -11.23 -7.71 15.86
C ARG A 383 -12.24 -8.08 14.78
N GLU A 384 -13.03 -7.10 14.36
CA GLU A 384 -14.04 -7.24 13.30
C GLU A 384 -13.40 -7.57 11.95
N ASP A 385 -12.27 -6.95 11.63
CA ASP A 385 -11.51 -7.26 10.41
C ASP A 385 -11.12 -8.74 10.35
N ILE A 386 -10.56 -9.26 11.44
CA ILE A 386 -10.11 -10.66 11.51
C ILE A 386 -11.29 -11.62 11.33
N ILE A 387 -12.40 -11.35 11.98
CA ILE A 387 -13.62 -12.16 11.88
C ILE A 387 -14.17 -12.12 10.45
N ALA A 388 -14.25 -10.94 9.85
CA ALA A 388 -14.74 -10.77 8.49
C ALA A 388 -13.86 -11.50 7.46
N ILE A 389 -12.53 -11.43 7.62
CA ILE A 389 -11.58 -12.15 6.76
C ILE A 389 -11.78 -13.68 6.87
N ILE A 390 -11.94 -14.20 8.08
CA ILE A 390 -12.20 -15.62 8.27
C ILE A 390 -13.55 -16.02 7.65
N LYS A 391 -14.59 -15.23 7.84
CA LYS A 391 -15.90 -15.45 7.20
C LYS A 391 -15.80 -15.47 5.67
N TYR A 392 -15.10 -14.51 5.07
CA TYR A 392 -14.89 -14.47 3.64
C TYR A 392 -14.08 -15.68 3.13
N LEU A 393 -13.07 -16.11 3.88
CA LEU A 393 -12.30 -17.31 3.55
C LEU A 393 -13.17 -18.58 3.59
N ILE A 394 -14.11 -18.69 4.52
CA ILE A 394 -15.09 -19.77 4.55
C ILE A 394 -16.05 -19.71 3.35
N GLN A 395 -16.46 -18.52 2.94
CA GLN A 395 -17.27 -18.33 1.72
C GLN A 395 -16.50 -18.78 0.47
N LEU A 396 -15.20 -18.49 0.38
CA LEU A 396 -14.33 -18.97 -0.70
C LEU A 396 -14.26 -20.48 -0.77
N ILE A 397 -14.09 -21.16 0.35
CA ILE A 397 -14.08 -22.62 0.42
C ILE A 397 -15.40 -23.20 -0.13
N ASN A 398 -16.51 -22.54 0.15
CA ASN A 398 -17.84 -22.91 -0.32
C ASN A 398 -18.16 -22.37 -1.74
N SER A 399 -17.20 -21.84 -2.46
CA SER A 399 -17.37 -21.29 -3.82
C SER A 399 -18.45 -20.19 -3.93
N LYS A 400 -18.66 -19.42 -2.86
CA LYS A 400 -19.59 -18.28 -2.83
C LYS A 400 -18.91 -16.92 -2.96
N ALA A 401 -17.58 -16.92 -3.06
CA ALA A 401 -16.78 -15.73 -3.23
C ALA A 401 -15.68 -15.98 -4.28
N GLU A 402 -15.04 -14.92 -4.73
CA GLU A 402 -14.00 -14.97 -5.76
C GLU A 402 -12.62 -14.70 -5.17
N VAL A 403 -11.60 -15.30 -5.79
CA VAL A 403 -10.20 -15.14 -5.43
C VAL A 403 -9.66 -13.86 -6.06
N ASP A 404 -8.79 -13.15 -5.35
CA ASP A 404 -8.17 -11.93 -5.87
C ASP A 404 -7.07 -12.24 -6.88
N ASP A 405 -7.06 -11.49 -7.97
CA ASP A 405 -5.95 -11.46 -8.92
C ASP A 405 -4.86 -10.52 -8.40
N ILE A 406 -3.69 -11.07 -8.12
CA ILE A 406 -2.57 -10.35 -7.54
C ILE A 406 -1.96 -9.35 -8.53
N ASP A 407 -2.02 -9.65 -9.83
CA ASP A 407 -1.40 -8.85 -10.89
C ASP A 407 -2.31 -7.75 -11.43
N HIS A 408 -3.56 -7.75 -11.03
CA HIS A 408 -4.51 -6.69 -11.32
C HIS A 408 -4.03 -5.34 -10.74
N LEU A 409 -4.07 -4.25 -11.52
CA LEU A 409 -3.59 -2.93 -11.07
C LEU A 409 -4.43 -2.28 -9.98
N SER A 410 -5.59 -2.80 -9.64
CA SER A 410 -6.27 -2.46 -8.39
C SER A 410 -5.56 -2.99 -7.15
N ASN A 411 -4.80 -4.08 -7.30
CA ASN A 411 -4.05 -4.75 -6.24
C ASN A 411 -2.57 -4.33 -6.19
N ARG A 412 -2.09 -3.68 -7.23
CA ARG A 412 -0.72 -3.14 -7.31
C ARG A 412 -0.75 -1.62 -7.27
N ARG A 413 0.10 -1.05 -6.45
CA ARG A 413 0.15 0.37 -6.14
C ARG A 413 1.54 0.93 -6.44
N VAL A 414 1.60 2.19 -6.80
CA VAL A 414 2.84 2.92 -7.05
C VAL A 414 3.25 3.69 -5.80
N ARG A 415 4.47 3.43 -5.33
CA ARG A 415 5.12 4.22 -4.29
C ARG A 415 5.97 5.28 -4.95
N THR A 416 5.50 6.52 -4.88
CA THR A 416 6.17 7.69 -5.48
C THR A 416 7.35 8.18 -4.64
N VAL A 417 8.09 9.14 -5.16
CA VAL A 417 9.26 9.74 -4.49
C VAL A 417 8.92 10.31 -3.12
N GLY A 418 7.80 11.05 -3.01
CA GLY A 418 7.38 11.65 -1.74
C GLY A 418 7.10 10.62 -0.67
N GLU A 419 6.42 9.53 -1.01
CA GLU A 419 6.16 8.43 -0.09
C GLU A 419 7.43 7.69 0.33
N GLN A 420 8.36 7.45 -0.61
CA GLN A 420 9.66 6.85 -0.31
C GLN A 420 10.47 7.71 0.66
N LEU A 421 10.48 9.03 0.44
CA LEU A 421 11.11 9.98 1.35
C LEU A 421 10.42 9.99 2.72
N SER A 422 9.09 10.03 2.77
CA SER A 422 8.32 9.98 4.02
C SER A 422 8.71 8.78 4.88
N ASN A 423 8.85 7.61 4.28
CA ASN A 423 9.29 6.41 4.98
C ASN A 423 10.72 6.55 5.56
N GLN A 424 11.66 7.14 4.81
CA GLN A 424 13.02 7.37 5.30
C GLN A 424 13.06 8.40 6.42
N PHE A 425 12.27 9.47 6.28
CA PHE A 425 12.13 10.46 7.35
C PHE A 425 11.54 9.84 8.62
N SER A 426 10.51 9.02 8.51
CA SER A 426 9.92 8.32 9.65
C SER A 426 10.95 7.44 10.38
N VAL A 427 11.77 6.68 9.65
CA VAL A 427 12.88 5.91 10.24
C VAL A 427 13.88 6.82 10.95
N GLY A 428 14.25 7.94 10.33
CA GLY A 428 15.17 8.94 10.92
C GLY A 428 14.61 9.56 12.20
N PHE A 429 13.32 9.93 12.19
CA PHE A 429 12.64 10.53 13.34
C PHE A 429 12.46 9.56 14.49
N VAL A 430 12.11 8.29 14.23
CA VAL A 430 12.02 7.26 15.28
C VAL A 430 13.36 7.07 15.99
N ARG A 431 14.48 7.04 15.24
CA ARG A 431 15.83 6.98 15.84
C ARG A 431 16.16 8.22 16.65
N MET A 432 15.81 9.40 16.12
CA MET A 432 16.02 10.69 16.80
C MET A 432 15.18 10.78 18.08
N ALA A 433 13.91 10.42 18.04
CA ALA A 433 13.02 10.42 19.19
C ALA A 433 13.53 9.53 20.33
N ARG A 434 14.11 8.39 19.99
CA ARG A 434 14.78 7.53 20.97
C ARG A 434 15.95 8.25 21.64
N THR A 435 16.81 8.87 20.85
CA THR A 435 17.98 9.63 21.37
C THR A 435 17.55 10.83 22.22
N ILE A 436 16.47 11.51 21.81
CA ILE A 436 15.91 12.62 22.60
C ILE A 436 15.44 12.14 23.97
N ARG A 437 14.67 11.04 24.04
CA ARG A 437 14.23 10.46 25.32
C ARG A 437 15.40 10.05 26.19
N GLU A 438 16.42 9.41 25.64
CA GLU A 438 17.62 9.03 26.36
C GLU A 438 18.34 10.27 26.94
N ARG A 439 18.42 11.38 26.19
CA ARG A 439 19.00 12.64 26.66
C ARG A 439 18.17 13.34 27.71
N MET A 440 16.83 13.35 27.55
CA MET A 440 15.90 13.91 28.55
C MET A 440 16.04 13.17 29.89
N ASN A 441 16.08 11.83 29.87
CA ASN A 441 16.20 11.01 31.08
C ASN A 441 17.53 11.23 31.84
N VAL A 442 18.61 11.52 31.13
CA VAL A 442 19.94 11.72 31.75
C VAL A 442 20.08 13.12 32.38
N ARG A 443 19.37 14.11 31.86
CA ARG A 443 19.51 15.53 32.22
C ARG A 443 18.41 16.06 33.16
N ASP A 444 17.83 15.21 33.96
CA ASP A 444 16.67 15.50 34.83
C ASP A 444 16.84 16.75 35.73
N ASN A 445 18.08 17.15 36.03
CA ASN A 445 18.37 18.28 36.97
C ASN A 445 19.07 19.49 36.29
N GLU A 446 19.19 19.50 34.94
CA GLU A 446 19.88 20.58 34.24
C GLU A 446 18.89 21.39 33.38
N VAL A 447 19.11 22.70 33.28
CA VAL A 447 18.39 23.54 32.32
C VAL A 447 18.91 23.21 30.93
N PHE A 448 18.07 22.62 30.07
CA PHE A 448 18.42 22.28 28.71
C PHE A 448 17.46 22.91 27.71
N THR A 449 17.94 23.08 26.49
CA THR A 449 17.18 23.69 25.38
C THR A 449 16.81 22.65 24.33
N PRO A 450 15.78 22.89 23.50
CA PRO A 450 15.44 21.99 22.38
C PRO A 450 16.63 21.68 21.47
N VAL A 451 17.57 22.62 21.28
CA VAL A 451 18.77 22.42 20.44
C VAL A 451 19.71 21.37 21.02
N ASP A 452 19.84 21.28 22.34
CA ASP A 452 20.72 20.32 23.01
C ASP A 452 20.20 18.88 22.88
N LEU A 453 18.89 18.72 22.73
CA LEU A 453 18.25 17.42 22.62
C LEU A 453 18.38 16.80 21.23
N ILE A 454 18.40 17.63 20.20
CA ILE A 454 18.31 17.17 18.81
C ILE A 454 19.70 16.95 18.21
N ASN A 455 19.86 15.79 17.53
CA ASN A 455 21.06 15.48 16.76
C ASN A 455 20.72 15.40 15.26
N ALA A 456 21.00 16.46 14.54
CA ALA A 456 20.76 16.56 13.10
C ALA A 456 21.47 15.47 12.27
N LYS A 457 22.62 14.95 12.75
CA LYS A 457 23.36 13.89 12.05
C LYS A 457 22.58 12.58 11.93
N THR A 458 21.69 12.29 12.89
CA THR A 458 20.88 11.07 12.87
C THR A 458 19.95 11.05 11.66
N LEU A 459 19.26 12.14 11.40
CA LEU A 459 18.34 12.27 10.25
C LEU A 459 19.13 12.32 8.94
N SER A 460 20.15 13.20 8.86
CA SER A 460 20.96 13.37 7.65
C SER A 460 21.66 12.08 7.23
N SER A 461 22.10 11.23 8.16
CA SER A 461 22.74 9.95 7.82
C SER A 461 21.78 8.97 7.15
N VAL A 462 20.52 8.89 7.61
CA VAL A 462 19.49 8.01 7.01
C VAL A 462 19.17 8.48 5.59
N ILE A 463 18.98 9.78 5.41
CA ILE A 463 18.63 10.37 4.12
C ILE A 463 19.79 10.21 3.13
N ASN A 464 21.01 10.52 3.52
CA ASN A 464 22.18 10.35 2.67
C ASN A 464 22.42 8.89 2.29
N SER A 465 22.18 7.95 3.21
CA SER A 465 22.24 6.52 2.91
C SER A 465 21.20 6.12 1.86
N PHE A 466 19.98 6.63 1.95
CA PHE A 466 18.94 6.36 0.96
C PHE A 466 19.35 6.86 -0.44
N PHE A 467 19.74 8.11 -0.58
CA PHE A 467 20.15 8.66 -1.88
C PHE A 467 21.41 8.00 -2.44
N GLY A 468 22.33 7.55 -1.60
CA GLY A 468 23.58 6.93 -2.03
C GLY A 468 23.52 5.45 -2.33
N THR A 469 22.76 4.67 -1.56
CA THR A 469 22.81 3.20 -1.57
C THR A 469 21.50 2.51 -1.97
N SER A 470 20.38 3.22 -2.02
CA SER A 470 19.10 2.62 -2.42
C SER A 470 19.12 2.16 -3.88
N GLN A 471 18.58 0.97 -4.15
CA GLN A 471 18.41 0.45 -5.50
C GLN A 471 17.47 1.32 -6.36
N LEU A 472 16.58 2.09 -5.75
CA LEU A 472 15.62 2.97 -6.43
C LEU A 472 16.20 4.37 -6.72
N SER A 473 17.28 4.76 -6.03
CA SER A 473 18.04 5.97 -6.35
C SER A 473 19.09 5.62 -7.39
N GLN A 474 18.81 5.97 -8.64
CA GLN A 474 19.64 5.62 -9.79
C GLN A 474 20.31 6.86 -10.37
N PHE A 475 21.50 6.66 -10.92
CA PHE A 475 22.16 7.68 -11.74
C PHE A 475 21.28 7.96 -12.96
N MET A 476 21.01 9.23 -13.26
CA MET A 476 20.14 9.59 -14.38
C MET A 476 20.76 9.18 -15.72
N ASP A 477 19.97 8.52 -16.54
CA ASP A 477 20.34 8.24 -17.93
C ASP A 477 20.14 9.52 -18.74
N GLN A 478 21.25 10.14 -19.13
CA GLN A 478 21.28 11.50 -19.72
C GLN A 478 21.90 11.51 -21.10
N ILE A 479 21.75 10.44 -21.89
CA ILE A 479 22.29 10.38 -23.25
C ILE A 479 21.54 11.34 -24.15
N ASN A 480 20.21 11.41 -24.04
CA ASN A 480 19.33 12.28 -24.81
C ASN A 480 18.09 12.67 -23.98
N PRO A 481 17.31 13.69 -24.38
CA PRO A 481 16.11 14.12 -23.64
C PRO A 481 15.06 13.03 -23.46
N LEU A 482 14.94 12.10 -24.41
CA LEU A 482 14.01 10.98 -24.32
C LEU A 482 14.43 10.00 -23.20
N ALA A 483 15.72 9.71 -23.08
CA ALA A 483 16.24 8.87 -22.02
C ALA A 483 15.99 9.47 -20.63
N GLU A 484 16.12 10.78 -20.48
CA GLU A 484 15.82 11.50 -19.23
C GLU A 484 14.35 11.35 -18.83
N ILE A 485 13.43 11.65 -19.74
CA ILE A 485 11.98 11.56 -19.45
C ILE A 485 11.56 10.13 -19.15
N THR A 486 12.01 9.17 -19.96
CA THR A 486 11.64 7.76 -19.74
C THR A 486 12.17 7.23 -18.43
N HIS A 487 13.35 7.66 -17.99
CA HIS A 487 13.89 7.30 -16.68
C HIS A 487 13.04 7.86 -15.52
N LYS A 488 12.56 9.09 -15.64
CA LYS A 488 11.71 9.74 -14.61
C LYS A 488 10.31 9.13 -14.54
N ARG A 489 9.79 8.57 -15.63
CA ARG A 489 8.47 7.91 -15.72
C ARG A 489 8.53 6.39 -15.57
N ARG A 490 9.68 5.84 -15.26
CA ARG A 490 9.88 4.41 -15.06
C ARG A 490 9.25 3.93 -13.75
N LEU A 491 8.69 2.73 -13.76
CA LEU A 491 8.19 2.01 -12.60
C LEU A 491 8.99 0.73 -12.42
N SER A 492 9.52 0.50 -11.23
CA SER A 492 10.28 -0.70 -10.88
C SER A 492 9.49 -1.56 -9.90
N ALA A 493 9.33 -2.84 -10.20
CA ALA A 493 8.79 -3.80 -9.24
C ALA A 493 9.85 -4.31 -8.25
N LEU A 494 11.12 -3.97 -8.47
CA LEU A 494 12.27 -4.35 -7.64
C LEU A 494 12.45 -3.37 -6.47
N GLY A 495 13.31 -3.74 -5.53
CA GLY A 495 13.72 -2.88 -4.42
C GLY A 495 13.15 -3.29 -3.07
N PRO A 496 13.36 -2.48 -2.03
CA PRO A 496 12.91 -2.78 -0.68
C PRO A 496 11.39 -2.93 -0.61
N GLY A 497 10.90 -4.04 -0.08
CA GLY A 497 9.47 -4.36 -0.03
C GLY A 497 8.84 -4.78 -1.37
N GLY A 498 9.64 -4.86 -2.44
CA GLY A 498 9.24 -5.35 -3.76
C GLY A 498 9.68 -6.78 -4.04
N LEU A 499 9.71 -7.12 -5.33
CA LEU A 499 10.10 -8.44 -5.82
C LEU A 499 11.62 -8.56 -5.94
N SER A 500 12.14 -9.78 -5.87
CA SER A 500 13.50 -10.11 -6.30
C SER A 500 13.47 -10.75 -7.68
N ARG A 501 14.50 -10.53 -8.50
CA ARG A 501 14.60 -11.07 -9.86
C ARG A 501 14.42 -12.58 -9.92
N ASP A 502 15.04 -13.30 -8.98
CA ASP A 502 15.08 -14.77 -8.97
C ASP A 502 13.76 -15.39 -8.50
N ARG A 503 12.94 -14.61 -7.76
CA ARG A 503 11.65 -15.07 -7.21
C ARG A 503 10.44 -14.60 -8.02
N ALA A 504 10.65 -13.74 -9.01
CA ALA A 504 9.59 -13.26 -9.87
C ALA A 504 9.24 -14.31 -10.92
N GLY A 505 8.06 -14.89 -10.85
CA GLY A 505 7.50 -15.83 -11.83
C GLY A 505 7.16 -15.16 -13.16
N PHE A 506 6.66 -15.94 -14.11
CA PHE A 506 6.22 -15.44 -15.41
C PHE A 506 4.99 -14.57 -15.29
N GLU A 507 4.04 -14.91 -14.41
CA GLU A 507 2.78 -14.18 -14.23
C GLU A 507 2.98 -12.70 -13.95
N VAL A 508 3.94 -12.36 -13.08
CA VAL A 508 4.25 -10.95 -12.72
C VAL A 508 4.91 -10.19 -13.87
N ARG A 509 5.53 -10.89 -14.82
CA ARG A 509 6.24 -10.32 -15.97
C ARG A 509 5.36 -10.15 -17.20
N ASP A 510 4.21 -10.81 -17.21
CA ASP A 510 3.27 -10.77 -18.31
C ASP A 510 2.48 -9.45 -18.34
N VAL A 511 1.90 -9.15 -19.49
CA VAL A 511 1.01 -8.01 -19.67
C VAL A 511 -0.40 -8.41 -19.23
N HIS A 512 -0.92 -7.71 -18.25
CA HIS A 512 -2.29 -7.90 -17.76
C HIS A 512 -3.26 -6.97 -18.49
N TYR A 513 -4.54 -7.34 -18.66
CA TYR A 513 -5.52 -6.49 -19.34
C TYR A 513 -5.71 -5.10 -18.68
N THR A 514 -5.52 -5.01 -17.36
CA THR A 514 -5.59 -3.74 -16.62
C THR A 514 -4.43 -2.78 -16.91
N HIS A 515 -3.39 -3.24 -17.62
CA HIS A 515 -2.28 -2.38 -18.05
C HIS A 515 -2.69 -1.40 -19.14
N TYR A 516 -3.83 -1.63 -19.78
CA TYR A 516 -4.33 -0.75 -20.84
C TYR A 516 -4.43 0.70 -20.39
N GLY A 517 -3.78 1.60 -21.11
CA GLY A 517 -3.75 3.02 -20.80
C GLY A 517 -2.93 3.42 -19.55
N ARG A 518 -2.36 2.47 -18.82
CA ARG A 518 -1.62 2.69 -17.56
C ARG A 518 -0.15 2.35 -17.69
N LEU A 519 0.15 1.12 -18.10
CA LEU A 519 1.52 0.65 -18.30
C LEU A 519 1.71 0.28 -19.76
N CYS A 520 2.81 0.74 -20.35
CA CYS A 520 3.13 0.41 -21.76
C CYS A 520 3.46 -1.07 -21.89
N PRO A 521 2.79 -1.80 -22.80
CA PRO A 521 3.08 -3.22 -23.02
C PRO A 521 4.37 -3.46 -23.83
N ILE A 522 4.90 -2.42 -24.48
CA ILE A 522 6.03 -2.51 -25.42
C ILE A 522 7.34 -2.12 -24.74
N GLU A 523 7.34 -1.07 -23.93
CA GLU A 523 8.56 -0.54 -23.32
C GLU A 523 8.93 -1.32 -22.05
N SER A 524 9.90 -2.23 -22.17
CA SER A 524 10.49 -2.98 -21.06
C SER A 524 11.95 -3.30 -21.39
N PRO A 525 12.84 -3.45 -20.38
CA PRO A 525 14.20 -3.92 -20.63
C PRO A 525 14.22 -5.33 -21.25
N GLU A 526 15.24 -5.62 -22.01
CA GLU A 526 15.57 -6.97 -22.44
C GLU A 526 16.43 -7.69 -21.39
N GLY A 527 16.21 -8.97 -21.20
CA GLY A 527 17.00 -9.79 -20.27
C GLY A 527 16.32 -10.07 -18.92
N PRO A 528 17.08 -10.19 -17.82
CA PRO A 528 16.55 -10.69 -16.53
C PRO A 528 15.50 -9.77 -15.87
N ASN A 529 15.44 -8.50 -16.26
CA ASN A 529 14.50 -7.52 -15.73
C ASN A 529 13.23 -7.35 -16.59
N ILE A 530 13.03 -8.16 -17.62
CA ILE A 530 11.85 -8.08 -18.49
C ILE A 530 10.57 -8.18 -17.66
N GLY A 531 9.60 -7.29 -17.92
CA GLY A 531 8.32 -7.25 -17.21
C GLY A 531 8.38 -6.70 -15.77
N LEU A 532 9.56 -6.61 -15.16
CA LEU A 532 9.72 -6.07 -13.80
C LEU A 532 9.96 -4.56 -13.77
N ILE A 533 10.40 -4.01 -14.89
CA ILE A 533 10.58 -2.58 -15.09
C ILE A 533 9.67 -2.17 -16.23
N SER A 534 8.74 -1.29 -15.94
CA SER A 534 7.72 -0.81 -16.88
C SER A 534 7.79 0.72 -16.98
N SER A 535 7.15 1.27 -18.00
CA SER A 535 6.99 2.72 -18.15
C SER A 535 5.52 3.10 -18.15
N LEU A 536 5.21 4.28 -17.58
CA LEU A 536 3.86 4.85 -17.62
C LEU A 536 3.45 5.20 -19.04
N CYS A 537 2.20 4.94 -19.40
CA CYS A 537 1.58 5.44 -20.62
C CYS A 537 1.53 6.98 -20.62
N VAL A 538 1.42 7.57 -21.82
CA VAL A 538 1.49 9.03 -22.00
C VAL A 538 0.45 9.77 -21.16
N TYR A 539 -0.78 9.31 -21.16
CA TYR A 539 -1.90 9.94 -20.43
C TYR A 539 -2.08 9.45 -19.00
N ALA A 540 -1.34 8.44 -18.56
CA ALA A 540 -1.47 7.88 -17.23
C ALA A 540 -1.05 8.86 -16.14
N LYS A 541 -1.85 8.94 -15.08
CA LYS A 541 -1.58 9.68 -13.85
C LYS A 541 -1.58 8.73 -12.65
N ILE A 542 -0.99 9.19 -11.55
CA ILE A 542 -1.03 8.47 -10.27
C ILE A 542 -1.98 9.23 -9.35
N SER A 543 -2.96 8.52 -8.80
CA SER A 543 -3.90 9.06 -7.83
C SER A 543 -3.22 9.36 -6.49
N ASP A 544 -3.87 10.11 -5.62
CA ASP A 544 -3.36 10.42 -4.28
C ASP A 544 -3.21 9.14 -3.43
N MET A 545 -4.00 8.10 -3.70
CA MET A 545 -3.86 6.76 -3.10
C MET A 545 -2.74 5.91 -3.71
N GLY A 546 -2.10 6.36 -4.79
CA GLY A 546 -1.00 5.67 -5.47
C GLY A 546 -1.43 4.68 -6.56
N PHE A 547 -2.68 4.61 -6.95
CA PHE A 547 -3.14 3.81 -8.08
C PHE A 547 -2.95 4.53 -9.40
N ILE A 548 -2.71 3.78 -10.47
CA ILE A 548 -2.53 4.35 -11.80
C ILE A 548 -3.91 4.53 -12.43
N GLU A 549 -4.18 5.74 -12.90
CA GLU A 549 -5.42 6.14 -13.54
C GLU A 549 -5.19 6.49 -15.00
N THR A 550 -6.21 6.26 -15.82
CA THR A 550 -6.21 6.60 -17.24
C THR A 550 -7.47 7.41 -17.58
N PRO A 551 -7.38 8.39 -18.50
CA PRO A 551 -8.52 9.22 -18.85
C PRO A 551 -9.44 8.51 -19.84
N TYR A 552 -10.75 8.69 -19.65
CA TYR A 552 -11.78 8.28 -20.59
C TYR A 552 -12.80 9.40 -20.80
N ARG A 553 -13.42 9.38 -21.97
CA ARG A 553 -14.63 10.19 -22.26
C ARG A 553 -15.84 9.44 -21.79
N THR A 554 -16.77 10.11 -21.15
CA THR A 554 -18.05 9.52 -20.73
C THR A 554 -19.01 9.44 -21.92
N VAL A 555 -19.73 8.34 -22.01
CA VAL A 555 -20.78 8.13 -23.02
C VAL A 555 -22.12 7.99 -22.29
N THR A 556 -23.07 8.82 -22.64
CA THR A 556 -24.43 8.77 -22.09
C THR A 556 -25.44 8.57 -23.19
N ASN A 557 -26.22 7.49 -23.12
CA ASN A 557 -27.27 7.17 -24.11
C ASN A 557 -26.75 7.17 -25.58
N GLY A 558 -25.54 6.66 -25.80
CA GLY A 558 -24.93 6.61 -27.14
C GLY A 558 -24.37 7.92 -27.67
N GLN A 559 -24.26 8.95 -26.84
CA GLN A 559 -23.60 10.21 -27.15
C GLN A 559 -22.33 10.35 -26.33
N VAL A 560 -21.21 10.59 -27.01
CA VAL A 560 -19.88 10.83 -26.42
C VAL A 560 -19.77 12.30 -26.03
N ASP A 561 -19.31 12.56 -24.82
CA ASP A 561 -18.98 13.91 -24.39
C ASP A 561 -17.65 14.36 -25.03
N LEU A 562 -17.74 15.34 -25.95
CA LEU A 562 -16.61 15.89 -26.67
C LEU A 562 -15.91 17.03 -25.93
N ASN A 563 -16.43 17.45 -24.76
CA ASN A 563 -15.84 18.50 -23.97
C ASN A 563 -14.57 18.00 -23.28
N ASN A 564 -13.42 18.61 -23.54
CA ASN A 564 -12.16 18.23 -22.94
C ASN A 564 -12.07 18.58 -21.43
N ALA A 565 -12.99 19.40 -20.90
CA ALA A 565 -13.03 19.72 -19.48
C ALA A 565 -13.67 18.60 -18.63
N ASP A 566 -14.51 17.75 -19.23
CA ASP A 566 -15.28 16.73 -18.53
C ASP A 566 -14.64 15.33 -18.60
N ILE A 567 -13.36 15.26 -18.99
CA ILE A 567 -12.60 14.00 -19.01
C ILE A 567 -12.35 13.55 -17.59
N LYS A 568 -12.76 12.31 -17.30
CA LYS A 568 -12.56 11.68 -16.01
C LYS A 568 -11.43 10.65 -16.07
N TYR A 569 -10.66 10.60 -14.99
CA TYR A 569 -9.64 9.58 -14.80
C TYR A 569 -10.22 8.43 -14.00
N TYR A 570 -9.98 7.21 -14.47
CA TYR A 570 -10.50 5.98 -13.85
C TYR A 570 -9.34 5.09 -13.42
N SER A 571 -9.42 4.58 -12.20
CA SER A 571 -8.57 3.51 -11.72
C SER A 571 -8.95 2.17 -12.35
N ALA A 572 -8.10 1.15 -12.22
CA ALA A 572 -8.41 -0.18 -12.77
C ALA A 572 -9.66 -0.82 -12.13
N GLU A 573 -9.92 -0.50 -10.88
CA GLU A 573 -11.09 -0.98 -10.14
C GLU A 573 -12.40 -0.32 -10.61
N GLU A 574 -12.36 0.98 -10.89
CA GLU A 574 -13.53 1.73 -11.38
C GLU A 574 -13.86 1.42 -12.83
N GLU A 575 -12.86 1.01 -13.62
CA GLU A 575 -13.01 0.59 -15.01
C GLU A 575 -13.64 -0.80 -15.12
N GLU A 576 -13.52 -1.63 -14.08
CA GLU A 576 -14.03 -2.99 -14.09
C GLU A 576 -15.56 -3.00 -14.25
N GLY A 577 -16.06 -3.80 -15.21
CA GLY A 577 -17.48 -3.82 -15.57
C GLY A 577 -17.95 -2.66 -16.47
N GLN A 578 -17.04 -1.78 -16.92
CA GLN A 578 -17.36 -0.74 -17.90
C GLN A 578 -17.09 -1.23 -19.32
N VAL A 579 -17.95 -0.81 -20.24
CA VAL A 579 -17.82 -1.10 -21.67
C VAL A 579 -17.16 0.11 -22.35
N VAL A 580 -15.92 -0.08 -22.81
CA VAL A 580 -15.08 0.99 -23.34
C VAL A 580 -14.98 0.90 -24.85
N ALA A 581 -15.43 1.91 -25.58
CA ALA A 581 -15.28 2.00 -27.03
C ALA A 581 -13.88 2.49 -27.42
N GLN A 582 -13.38 2.03 -28.58
CA GLN A 582 -12.09 2.50 -29.11
C GLN A 582 -12.18 3.93 -29.62
N SER A 583 -11.08 4.68 -29.52
CA SER A 583 -11.00 6.08 -29.98
C SER A 583 -11.14 6.28 -31.50
N ASN A 584 -10.96 5.21 -32.30
CA ASN A 584 -11.06 5.25 -33.75
C ASN A 584 -12.47 4.98 -34.29
N VAL A 585 -13.46 4.72 -33.42
CA VAL A 585 -14.84 4.55 -33.83
C VAL A 585 -15.35 5.87 -34.43
N PRO A 586 -15.93 5.85 -35.64
CA PRO A 586 -16.40 7.10 -36.29
C PRO A 586 -17.60 7.69 -35.53
N ILE A 587 -17.42 8.95 -35.15
CA ILE A 587 -18.43 9.77 -34.46
C ILE A 587 -18.76 11.00 -35.26
N ASP A 588 -19.96 11.53 -35.10
CA ASP A 588 -20.39 12.81 -35.67
C ASP A 588 -19.84 14.00 -34.87
N ASP A 589 -19.99 15.21 -35.40
CA ASP A 589 -19.54 16.43 -34.70
C ASP A 589 -20.35 16.72 -33.42
N GLU A 590 -21.54 16.11 -33.26
CA GLU A 590 -22.36 16.15 -32.06
C GLU A 590 -22.04 15.04 -31.06
N GLY A 591 -21.10 14.14 -31.36
CA GLY A 591 -20.69 13.02 -30.50
C GLY A 591 -21.51 11.74 -30.65
N HIS A 592 -22.41 11.61 -31.64
CA HIS A 592 -23.14 10.38 -31.89
C HIS A 592 -22.33 9.40 -32.73
N PHE A 593 -22.43 8.10 -32.40
CA PHE A 593 -21.79 7.06 -33.18
C PHE A 593 -22.48 6.92 -34.56
N LEU A 594 -21.68 6.93 -35.63
CA LEU A 594 -22.21 6.77 -37.01
C LEU A 594 -22.76 5.37 -37.30
N GLN A 595 -22.27 4.36 -36.55
CA GLN A 595 -22.73 2.97 -36.64
C GLN A 595 -23.19 2.48 -35.27
N PRO A 596 -24.41 2.80 -34.83
CA PRO A 596 -24.85 2.54 -33.46
C PRO A 596 -25.01 1.03 -33.11
N ASP A 597 -25.19 0.18 -34.11
CA ASP A 597 -25.50 -1.25 -33.91
C ASP A 597 -24.24 -2.15 -33.81
N ARG A 598 -23.05 -1.64 -34.19
CA ARG A 598 -21.83 -2.45 -34.26
C ARG A 598 -20.61 -1.63 -33.83
N ILE A 599 -20.43 -1.49 -32.56
CA ILE A 599 -19.27 -0.81 -31.97
C ILE A 599 -18.33 -1.87 -31.38
N LYS A 600 -17.07 -1.85 -31.80
CA LYS A 600 -16.04 -2.64 -31.15
C LYS A 600 -15.71 -2.00 -29.81
N ALA A 601 -15.97 -2.72 -28.75
CA ALA A 601 -15.67 -2.29 -27.40
C ALA A 601 -14.77 -3.28 -26.68
N ARG A 602 -14.30 -2.88 -25.51
CA ARG A 602 -13.53 -3.68 -24.58
C ARG A 602 -14.30 -3.75 -23.26
N GLU A 603 -14.45 -4.94 -22.72
CA GLU A 603 -15.03 -5.20 -21.40
C GLU A 603 -14.08 -6.14 -20.65
N GLY A 604 -13.32 -5.60 -19.69
CA GLY A 604 -12.27 -6.36 -19.03
C GLY A 604 -11.24 -6.94 -20.00
N ALA A 605 -11.16 -8.26 -20.07
CA ALA A 605 -10.25 -8.99 -20.97
C ALA A 605 -10.89 -9.30 -22.35
N ASP A 606 -12.19 -9.15 -22.52
CA ASP A 606 -12.93 -9.50 -23.72
C ASP A 606 -13.12 -8.31 -24.66
N PHE A 607 -13.38 -8.60 -25.94
CA PHE A 607 -13.61 -7.60 -26.97
C PHE A 607 -14.95 -7.82 -27.68
N PRO A 608 -16.07 -7.54 -27.00
CA PRO A 608 -17.40 -7.70 -27.57
C PRO A 608 -17.71 -6.66 -28.64
N VAL A 609 -18.66 -6.98 -29.51
CA VAL A 609 -19.29 -6.01 -30.42
C VAL A 609 -20.64 -5.66 -29.80
N VAL A 610 -20.79 -4.40 -29.42
CA VAL A 610 -21.91 -3.90 -28.63
C VAL A 610 -22.70 -2.81 -29.36
N THR A 611 -23.85 -2.47 -28.84
CA THR A 611 -24.67 -1.34 -29.32
C THR A 611 -24.23 -0.03 -28.66
N ALA A 612 -24.57 1.10 -29.28
CA ALA A 612 -24.22 2.44 -28.74
C ALA A 612 -24.78 2.69 -27.32
N GLN A 613 -25.87 2.04 -26.97
CA GLN A 613 -26.51 2.20 -25.65
C GLN A 613 -25.78 1.46 -24.53
N GLU A 614 -25.03 0.40 -24.86
CA GLU A 614 -24.24 -0.39 -23.91
C GLU A 614 -22.89 0.22 -23.61
N VAL A 615 -22.39 1.11 -24.49
CA VAL A 615 -21.12 1.78 -24.31
C VAL A 615 -21.22 2.82 -23.21
N THR A 616 -20.35 2.71 -22.21
CA THR A 616 -20.28 3.64 -21.06
C THR A 616 -19.13 4.62 -21.16
N LEU A 617 -18.00 4.20 -21.74
CA LEU A 617 -16.78 5.00 -21.85
C LEU A 617 -16.20 4.91 -23.26
N MET A 618 -15.37 5.88 -23.61
CA MET A 618 -14.60 5.88 -24.87
C MET A 618 -13.16 6.31 -24.62
N ASP A 619 -12.21 5.66 -25.29
CA ASP A 619 -10.80 6.02 -25.28
C ASP A 619 -10.58 7.45 -25.78
N VAL A 620 -9.63 8.15 -25.17
CA VAL A 620 -9.31 9.55 -25.50
C VAL A 620 -8.50 9.65 -26.80
N ALA A 621 -7.52 8.76 -26.97
CA ALA A 621 -6.62 8.75 -28.12
C ALA A 621 -6.08 7.35 -28.40
N PRO A 622 -5.69 7.03 -29.66
CA PRO A 622 -5.10 5.72 -29.98
C PRO A 622 -3.76 5.45 -29.30
N ASN A 623 -2.95 6.49 -29.04
CA ASN A 623 -1.65 6.37 -28.38
C ASN A 623 -1.74 6.33 -26.84
N GLN A 624 -2.95 6.23 -26.31
CA GLN A 624 -3.18 6.09 -24.86
C GLN A 624 -2.50 4.83 -24.30
N ILE A 625 -2.39 3.78 -25.07
CA ILE A 625 -1.78 2.49 -24.66
C ILE A 625 -0.27 2.52 -24.60
N ALA A 626 0.38 3.50 -25.22
CA ALA A 626 1.81 3.55 -25.43
C ALA A 626 2.51 4.50 -24.44
N SER A 627 3.77 4.20 -24.13
CA SER A 627 4.66 5.16 -23.44
C SER A 627 5.15 6.24 -24.40
N ILE A 628 5.90 7.20 -23.88
CA ILE A 628 6.47 8.27 -24.70
C ILE A 628 7.41 7.72 -25.77
N ALA A 629 8.31 6.80 -25.40
CA ALA A 629 9.23 6.19 -26.34
C ALA A 629 8.50 5.39 -27.42
N ALA A 630 7.52 4.59 -27.06
CA ALA A 630 6.70 3.84 -28.02
C ALA A 630 5.87 4.77 -28.93
N SER A 631 5.37 5.87 -28.39
CA SER A 631 4.59 6.87 -29.16
C SER A 631 5.42 7.67 -30.17
N LEU A 632 6.75 7.65 -30.09
CA LEU A 632 7.64 8.26 -31.05
C LEU A 632 7.93 7.38 -32.27
N ILE A 633 7.56 6.09 -32.25
CA ILE A 633 7.76 5.18 -33.36
C ILE A 633 6.70 5.44 -34.43
N PRO A 634 7.07 5.90 -35.64
CA PRO A 634 6.11 6.08 -36.71
C PRO A 634 5.62 4.71 -37.21
N PHE A 635 4.34 4.61 -37.56
CA PHE A 635 3.69 3.38 -38.04
C PHE A 635 3.82 2.17 -37.10
N LEU A 636 3.78 2.44 -35.78
CA LEU A 636 3.91 1.41 -34.74
C LEU A 636 2.92 0.25 -34.93
N GLU A 637 1.72 0.52 -35.41
CA GLU A 637 0.68 -0.47 -35.64
C GLU A 637 1.03 -1.53 -36.69
N HIS A 638 2.03 -1.28 -37.51
CA HIS A 638 2.52 -2.23 -38.54
C HIS A 638 3.72 -3.06 -38.06
N ASP A 639 4.28 -2.72 -36.92
CA ASP A 639 5.46 -3.40 -36.38
C ASP A 639 5.06 -4.51 -35.40
N ASP A 640 5.85 -5.61 -35.41
CA ASP A 640 5.73 -6.63 -34.37
C ASP A 640 6.16 -6.09 -33.01
N ALA A 641 5.44 -6.50 -31.96
CA ALA A 641 5.69 -6.03 -30.59
C ALA A 641 7.13 -6.24 -30.12
N ASN A 642 7.75 -7.39 -30.50
CA ASN A 642 9.15 -7.67 -30.15
C ASN A 642 10.12 -6.67 -30.75
N ARG A 643 9.88 -6.26 -32.02
CA ARG A 643 10.72 -5.28 -32.72
C ARG A 643 10.46 -3.85 -32.23
N ALA A 644 9.22 -3.54 -31.90
CA ALA A 644 8.87 -2.27 -31.29
C ALA A 644 9.54 -2.09 -29.91
N LEU A 645 9.63 -3.15 -29.10
CA LEU A 645 10.37 -3.16 -27.84
C LEU A 645 11.85 -2.84 -28.05
N MET A 646 12.49 -3.53 -28.98
CA MET A 646 13.91 -3.28 -29.31
C MET A 646 14.11 -1.84 -29.82
N GLY A 647 13.25 -1.36 -30.72
CA GLY A 647 13.29 0.01 -31.26
C GLY A 647 13.13 1.07 -30.19
N SER A 648 12.19 0.90 -29.26
CA SER A 648 11.99 1.76 -28.11
C SER A 648 13.25 1.84 -27.23
N ASN A 649 13.89 0.70 -26.96
CA ASN A 649 15.14 0.65 -26.19
C ASN A 649 16.30 1.34 -26.93
N MET A 650 16.39 1.16 -28.25
CA MET A 650 17.45 1.76 -29.07
C MET A 650 17.33 3.30 -29.17
N MET A 651 16.12 3.84 -29.26
CA MET A 651 15.93 5.30 -29.30
C MET A 651 16.49 6.01 -28.06
N ARG A 652 16.45 5.36 -26.90
CA ARG A 652 17.04 5.90 -25.66
C ARG A 652 18.56 5.93 -25.64
N GLN A 653 19.22 5.16 -26.53
CA GLN A 653 20.67 5.07 -26.64
C GLN A 653 21.24 6.01 -27.72
N ALA A 654 20.37 6.71 -28.46
CA ALA A 654 20.79 7.59 -29.54
C ALA A 654 21.54 8.82 -29.01
N VAL A 655 22.72 9.10 -29.54
CA VAL A 655 23.50 10.26 -29.19
C VAL A 655 23.05 11.46 -30.03
N PRO A 656 22.81 12.64 -29.43
CA PRO A 656 22.45 13.86 -30.14
C PRO A 656 23.54 14.25 -31.14
N LEU A 657 23.11 14.63 -32.36
CA LEU A 657 24.01 15.09 -33.40
C LEU A 657 24.38 16.57 -33.21
N VAL A 658 25.55 16.97 -33.68
CA VAL A 658 26.00 18.38 -33.66
C VAL A 658 25.02 19.28 -34.40
N THR A 659 24.47 18.81 -35.54
CA THR A 659 23.39 19.46 -36.25
C THR A 659 22.21 18.55 -36.31
N CYS A 660 21.19 18.84 -35.51
CA CYS A 660 19.95 18.07 -35.50
C CYS A 660 19.01 18.49 -36.63
N GLU A 661 18.42 17.51 -37.29
CA GLU A 661 17.38 17.69 -38.29
C GLU A 661 16.04 17.20 -37.77
N SER A 662 14.95 17.83 -38.16
CA SER A 662 13.62 17.34 -37.81
C SER A 662 13.28 16.11 -38.64
N PRO A 663 12.62 15.07 -38.06
CA PRO A 663 12.24 13.89 -38.79
C PRO A 663 11.26 14.23 -39.92
N ILE A 664 11.40 13.57 -41.09
CA ILE A 664 10.50 13.75 -42.23
C ILE A 664 9.10 13.29 -41.89
N VAL A 665 8.99 12.10 -41.24
CA VAL A 665 7.75 11.55 -40.70
C VAL A 665 7.81 11.58 -39.19
N GLY A 666 6.84 12.20 -38.56
CA GLY A 666 6.76 12.30 -37.10
C GLY A 666 5.37 11.93 -36.60
N THR A 667 5.27 11.61 -35.32
CA THR A 667 4.03 11.19 -34.65
C THR A 667 3.27 12.38 -34.02
N GLY A 668 3.91 13.55 -33.87
CA GLY A 668 3.33 14.76 -33.31
C GLY A 668 3.55 14.95 -31.81
N ILE A 669 4.09 13.97 -31.10
CA ILE A 669 4.41 14.07 -29.66
C ILE A 669 5.80 14.70 -29.40
N GLU A 670 6.63 14.81 -30.44
CA GLU A 670 8.03 15.22 -30.32
C GLU A 670 8.17 16.59 -29.66
N LYS A 671 7.31 17.52 -30.06
CA LYS A 671 7.34 18.90 -29.55
C LYS A 671 6.98 18.96 -28.06
N ASP A 672 5.94 18.25 -27.68
CA ASP A 672 5.45 18.22 -26.30
C ASP A 672 6.48 17.51 -25.40
N MET A 673 7.06 16.40 -25.86
CA MET A 673 8.10 15.67 -25.15
C MET A 673 9.34 16.54 -24.87
N ILE A 674 9.87 17.24 -25.87
CA ILE A 674 11.03 18.12 -25.68
C ILE A 674 10.67 19.32 -24.78
N SER A 675 9.44 19.85 -24.92
CA SER A 675 8.98 20.93 -24.05
C SER A 675 8.98 20.53 -22.59
N ASP A 676 8.47 19.34 -22.27
CA ASP A 676 8.32 18.87 -20.91
C ASP A 676 9.62 18.25 -20.35
N SER A 677 10.57 17.85 -21.19
CA SER A 677 11.86 17.32 -20.71
C SER A 677 12.60 18.33 -19.83
N ARG A 678 12.39 19.63 -20.08
CA ARG A 678 13.08 20.71 -19.39
C ARG A 678 14.61 20.54 -19.39
N SER A 679 15.13 19.83 -20.41
CA SER A 679 16.56 19.55 -20.56
C SER A 679 17.34 20.82 -20.89
N GLU A 680 18.66 20.79 -20.66
CA GLU A 680 19.52 21.93 -21.04
C GLU A 680 19.56 22.15 -22.52
N GLU A 681 19.51 21.10 -23.30
CA GLU A 681 19.43 21.16 -24.76
C GLU A 681 18.22 21.97 -25.24
N ARG A 682 17.08 21.87 -24.53
CA ARG A 682 15.92 22.72 -24.75
C ARG A 682 16.23 24.20 -24.47
N ARG A 683 16.92 24.50 -23.37
CA ARG A 683 17.34 25.89 -23.04
C ARG A 683 18.27 26.44 -24.12
N VAL A 684 19.23 25.64 -24.55
CA VAL A 684 20.13 25.97 -25.67
C VAL A 684 19.32 26.29 -26.94
N GLY A 685 18.30 25.50 -27.25
CA GLY A 685 17.45 25.75 -28.41
C GLY A 685 16.60 27.04 -28.36
N LYS A 686 16.17 27.46 -27.16
CA LYS A 686 15.31 28.63 -26.95
C LYS A 686 16.06 29.93 -26.61
N GLU A 687 17.10 29.85 -25.78
CA GLU A 687 17.76 31.04 -25.21
C GLU A 687 19.19 31.25 -25.68
N CYS A 688 19.85 30.23 -26.20
CA CYS A 688 21.27 30.27 -26.44
C CYS A 688 21.72 30.67 -27.82
N ARG A 689 20.89 31.33 -28.64
CA ARG A 689 21.45 32.19 -29.68
C ARG A 689 22.23 33.39 -29.13
N SER A 690 22.06 33.72 -27.83
CA SER A 690 22.73 34.83 -27.16
C SER A 690 23.91 34.39 -26.25
N ARG A 691 23.94 33.17 -25.75
CA ARG A 691 25.02 32.69 -24.84
C ARG A 691 26.15 31.92 -25.54
N TRP A 692 25.91 31.40 -26.73
CA TRP A 692 26.97 30.88 -27.59
C TRP A 692 27.46 31.94 -28.61
N SER A 693 27.74 33.11 -28.11
CA SER A 693 28.65 34.03 -28.80
C SER A 693 30.06 33.41 -28.71
N PRO A 694 30.87 33.41 -29.79
CA PRO A 694 32.21 32.85 -29.80
C PRO A 694 33.21 33.50 -28.84
N TYR A 695 32.75 34.22 -27.86
CA TYR A 695 33.53 34.95 -26.85
C TYR A 695 33.18 34.55 -25.39
N HIS A 696 32.57 33.40 -25.17
CA HIS A 696 32.43 32.84 -23.83
C HIS A 696 32.97 31.41 -23.81
#